data_1128ed7b7579eb71bebeeb3accc3e305
#
_entry.id   1128ed7b7579eb71bebeeb3accc3e305
#
_cell.length_a   1.000
_cell.length_b   1.000
_cell.length_c   1.000
_cell.angle_alpha   90.00
_cell.angle_beta   90.00
_cell.angle_gamma   90.00
#
_symmetry.space_group_name_H-M   'P 1'
#
loop_
_entity.id
_entity.type
_entity.pdbx_description
1 polymer ?
#
loop_
_entity_poly.entity_id
_entity_poly.type
_entity_poly.pdbx_seq_one_letter_code
_entity_poly.pdbx_strand_id
1 'polypeptide(L)'
;MLLQMEYACEKENFRKQTEAFGIKRKVKRGDAWYPVKTGRTYYNSLNQEVLEIIRQDESDIEHNFEYGRPVCFFTINEHTKGDEKHIRYFPFTATVSFAEADRMVVVMPESSRILELQRSETPIGIQLSFDETSYRLMFEALDRVINARSGRLAYLRDLFYSGMKAGRFTFGPTRFPWLNPSQEHAVNEMMVAKDVMVVHGPPGTGKTTTLVEGIYETLRRENQVLVCAQSNMAVDWISEKLVDRGLNVLRIGNPTRVNDKMLSFTYERRFEAHPDYPQLWSIRKAIRQLRKQRRRGDDFHQKLERLRSRAVELELRINNDLFSDARVIASTLTGSANRLLEGMKFGTLFIDEAAQALEAACWIAIRRATRVVFAGDHCQLPPTIKSMAALKAGLGTTLMERIVERKPEVVTLLTVQYRMNEEIMRFPNEWFYHGQITTAPQIKYRGILDLDCPMTWIDTSSLEGKEEFVGENFGRINRQEAELTVATLISYFSKIGKQRLLDESIDVGVISPYRAQVQYLRRLIKKNEFFKPYRHLISVNTVDGFQGQERDVIVISLVRANDEGQIGFLRDLRRMNVAITRARMKLIILGDTATLTRHPFYKKLYEHIMKANRPYGDTTASTDDSGSGEATIGDATETNTQTPEL
;
A
#
# COMPACT_ATOMS: atom_id res chain seq x y z
N MET A 1 -1.53 -4.74 -24.17
CA MET A 1 -0.12 -5.10 -24.43
C MET A 1 0.76 -4.95 -23.20
N LEU A 2 0.95 -3.76 -22.58
CA LEU A 2 1.85 -3.56 -21.42
C LEU A 2 1.47 -4.42 -20.21
N LEU A 3 0.18 -4.45 -19.85
CA LEU A 3 -0.31 -5.30 -18.77
C LEU A 3 -0.08 -6.80 -19.06
N GLN A 4 -0.16 -7.21 -20.34
CA GLN A 4 0.16 -8.59 -20.75
C GLN A 4 1.64 -8.92 -20.53
N MET A 5 2.53 -7.96 -20.78
CA MET A 5 3.96 -8.13 -20.52
C MET A 5 4.24 -8.29 -19.02
N GLU A 6 3.58 -7.50 -18.18
CA GLU A 6 3.69 -7.61 -16.72
C GLU A 6 3.16 -8.97 -16.22
N TYR A 7 1.96 -9.35 -16.67
CA TYR A 7 1.36 -10.66 -16.36
C TYR A 7 2.30 -11.82 -16.71
N ALA A 8 2.83 -11.82 -17.92
CA ALA A 8 3.75 -12.87 -18.38
C ALA A 8 5.04 -12.90 -17.57
N CYS A 9 5.61 -11.73 -17.27
CA CYS A 9 6.81 -11.59 -16.45
C CYS A 9 6.58 -12.08 -15.01
N GLU A 10 5.47 -11.67 -14.37
CA GLU A 10 5.14 -12.12 -13.02
C GLU A 10 4.88 -13.62 -12.97
N LYS A 11 4.12 -14.16 -13.93
CA LYS A 11 3.82 -15.58 -14.01
C LYS A 11 5.10 -16.41 -14.17
N GLU A 12 5.99 -15.98 -15.05
CA GLU A 12 7.28 -16.65 -15.27
C GLU A 12 8.21 -16.54 -14.06
N ASN A 13 8.29 -15.37 -13.42
CA ASN A 13 9.05 -15.18 -12.19
C ASN A 13 8.52 -16.05 -11.06
N PHE A 14 7.19 -16.13 -10.93
CA PHE A 14 6.56 -17.00 -9.95
C PHE A 14 6.88 -18.47 -10.23
N ARG A 15 6.78 -18.92 -11.50
CA ARG A 15 7.13 -20.26 -11.94
C ARG A 15 8.59 -20.58 -11.60
N LYS A 16 9.54 -19.74 -11.99
CA LYS A 16 10.97 -19.90 -11.68
C LYS A 16 11.22 -19.97 -10.18
N GLN A 17 10.60 -19.11 -9.40
CA GLN A 17 10.72 -19.14 -7.94
C GLN A 17 10.11 -20.41 -7.34
N THR A 18 9.01 -20.92 -7.91
CA THR A 18 8.35 -22.14 -7.46
C THR A 18 9.16 -23.38 -7.80
N GLU A 19 9.79 -23.41 -8.98
CA GLU A 19 10.62 -24.53 -9.45
C GLU A 19 12.06 -24.50 -8.88
N ALA A 20 12.68 -23.32 -8.81
CA ALA A 20 14.11 -23.17 -8.48
C ALA A 20 14.39 -23.08 -6.96
N PHE A 21 13.42 -22.65 -6.14
CA PHE A 21 13.67 -22.46 -4.71
C PHE A 21 13.17 -23.62 -3.87
N GLY A 22 14.10 -24.26 -3.15
CA GLY A 22 13.75 -25.27 -2.15
C GLY A 22 12.83 -24.71 -1.05
N ILE A 23 12.02 -25.59 -0.46
CA ILE A 23 11.01 -25.24 0.57
C ILE A 23 11.58 -24.41 1.72
N LYS A 24 12.79 -24.73 2.20
CA LYS A 24 13.44 -23.99 3.29
C LYS A 24 13.57 -22.49 2.99
N ARG A 25 13.80 -22.13 1.73
CA ARG A 25 13.94 -20.73 1.31
C ARG A 25 12.59 -20.03 1.23
N LYS A 26 11.54 -20.71 0.73
CA LYS A 26 10.17 -20.18 0.69
C LYS A 26 9.63 -19.93 2.10
N VAL A 27 9.87 -20.85 3.02
CA VAL A 27 9.49 -20.68 4.44
C VAL A 27 10.21 -19.48 5.06
N LYS A 28 11.53 -19.35 4.85
CA LYS A 28 12.31 -18.19 5.33
C LYS A 28 11.85 -16.84 4.77
N ARG A 29 11.24 -16.84 3.59
CA ARG A 29 10.67 -15.63 2.98
C ARG A 29 9.24 -15.31 3.45
N GLY A 30 8.60 -16.23 4.16
CA GLY A 30 7.20 -16.11 4.55
C GLY A 30 6.20 -16.44 3.44
N ASP A 31 6.63 -17.01 2.31
CA ASP A 31 5.80 -17.35 1.15
C ASP A 31 5.20 -18.77 1.26
N ALA A 32 5.67 -19.58 2.22
CA ALA A 32 5.20 -20.93 2.48
C ALA A 32 5.27 -21.29 3.97
N TRP A 33 4.38 -22.17 4.41
CA TRP A 33 4.46 -22.88 5.69
C TRP A 33 4.66 -24.37 5.44
N TYR A 34 5.65 -24.96 6.10
CA TYR A 34 5.93 -26.40 6.05
C TYR A 34 6.71 -26.84 7.29
N PRO A 35 6.28 -27.90 7.99
CA PRO A 35 4.98 -28.58 7.83
C PRO A 35 3.81 -27.77 8.41
N VAL A 36 2.60 -28.12 7.97
CA VAL A 36 1.36 -27.59 8.54
C VAL A 36 0.45 -28.72 9.01
N LYS A 37 -0.40 -28.41 9.97
CA LYS A 37 -1.48 -29.30 10.44
C LYS A 37 -2.82 -28.74 10.00
N THR A 38 -3.68 -29.62 9.48
CA THR A 38 -5.07 -29.29 9.21
C THR A 38 -5.86 -29.28 10.53
N GLY A 39 -6.54 -28.17 10.80
CA GLY A 39 -7.39 -27.97 11.97
C GLY A 39 -8.86 -28.24 11.68
N ARG A 40 -9.73 -27.43 12.26
CA ARG A 40 -11.18 -27.58 12.14
C ARG A 40 -11.68 -27.25 10.74
N THR A 41 -12.73 -27.97 10.33
CA THR A 41 -13.49 -27.69 9.12
C THR A 41 -14.87 -27.20 9.52
N TYR A 42 -15.31 -26.09 8.96
CA TYR A 42 -16.62 -25.52 9.22
C TYR A 42 -17.13 -24.73 8.01
N TYR A 43 -18.38 -24.28 8.07
CA TYR A 43 -18.93 -23.36 7.08
C TYR A 43 -18.90 -21.93 7.65
N ASN A 44 -18.38 -21.00 6.86
CA ASN A 44 -18.41 -19.58 7.22
C ASN A 44 -19.84 -19.00 7.01
N SER A 45 -20.02 -17.74 7.37
CA SER A 45 -21.30 -17.00 7.21
C SER A 45 -21.82 -16.97 5.78
N LEU A 46 -20.92 -17.00 4.80
CA LEU A 46 -21.24 -17.04 3.38
C LEU A 46 -21.56 -18.45 2.86
N ASN A 47 -21.67 -19.43 3.77
CA ASN A 47 -21.91 -20.84 3.44
C ASN A 47 -20.81 -21.49 2.59
N GLN A 48 -19.59 -20.95 2.70
CA GLN A 48 -18.40 -21.53 2.08
C GLN A 48 -17.71 -22.47 3.08
N GLU A 49 -17.25 -23.61 2.61
CA GLU A 49 -16.51 -24.54 3.44
C GLU A 49 -15.08 -24.06 3.62
N VAL A 50 -14.64 -23.96 4.87
CA VAL A 50 -13.32 -23.46 5.24
C VAL A 50 -12.55 -24.50 6.04
N LEU A 51 -11.24 -24.48 5.86
CA LEU A 51 -10.29 -25.33 6.56
C LEU A 51 -9.29 -24.46 7.34
N GLU A 52 -9.14 -24.77 8.61
CA GLU A 52 -8.12 -24.18 9.45
C GLU A 52 -6.77 -24.86 9.20
N ILE A 53 -5.73 -24.06 9.04
CA ILE A 53 -4.35 -24.48 8.84
C ILE A 53 -3.51 -23.92 9.98
N ILE A 54 -2.77 -24.79 10.64
CA ILE A 54 -1.93 -24.44 11.78
C ILE A 54 -0.48 -24.68 11.40
N ARG A 55 0.34 -23.67 11.58
CA ARG A 55 1.80 -23.72 11.39
C ARG A 55 2.43 -24.55 12.49
N GLN A 56 3.39 -25.41 12.14
CA GLN A 56 4.06 -26.29 13.11
C GLN A 56 5.51 -25.91 13.40
N ASP A 57 6.08 -24.95 12.67
CA ASP A 57 7.41 -24.45 12.96
C ASP A 57 7.34 -23.27 13.96
N GLU A 58 8.27 -23.24 14.91
CA GLU A 58 8.38 -22.19 15.94
C GLU A 58 9.12 -20.93 15.43
N SER A 59 9.21 -20.74 14.13
CA SER A 59 9.95 -19.61 13.58
C SER A 59 9.13 -18.32 13.66
N ASP A 60 9.71 -17.26 14.23
CA ASP A 60 9.21 -15.87 14.29
C ASP A 60 9.21 -15.17 12.92
N ILE A 61 9.06 -15.92 11.82
CA ILE A 61 9.11 -15.37 10.48
C ILE A 61 7.73 -14.80 10.13
N GLU A 62 7.68 -13.51 9.86
CA GLU A 62 6.48 -12.87 9.28
C GLU A 62 6.13 -13.54 7.95
N HIS A 63 4.85 -13.82 7.77
CA HIS A 63 4.35 -14.43 6.55
C HIS A 63 3.73 -13.38 5.60
N ASN A 64 3.66 -13.74 4.32
CA ASN A 64 3.09 -12.92 3.25
C ASN A 64 1.66 -13.36 2.87
N PHE A 65 1.01 -14.19 3.68
CA PHE A 65 -0.36 -14.60 3.44
C PHE A 65 -1.34 -13.49 3.85
N GLU A 66 -2.14 -13.06 2.90
CA GLU A 66 -3.14 -12.02 3.07
C GLU A 66 -4.51 -12.51 2.60
N TYR A 67 -5.57 -11.87 3.13
CA TYR A 67 -6.93 -12.16 2.69
C TYR A 67 -7.09 -12.04 1.17
N GLY A 68 -7.83 -12.99 0.60
CA GLY A 68 -8.11 -13.05 -0.83
C GLY A 68 -6.97 -13.63 -1.68
N ARG A 69 -5.78 -13.85 -1.10
CA ARG A 69 -4.66 -14.44 -1.84
C ARG A 69 -4.90 -15.92 -2.12
N PRO A 70 -4.66 -16.38 -3.36
CA PRO A 70 -4.71 -17.79 -3.67
C PRO A 70 -3.52 -18.52 -3.08
N VAL A 71 -3.78 -19.73 -2.59
CA VAL A 71 -2.76 -20.62 -2.02
C VAL A 71 -2.91 -22.02 -2.62
N CYS A 72 -1.80 -22.76 -2.70
CA CYS A 72 -1.78 -24.15 -3.10
C CYS A 72 -1.12 -25.01 -2.03
N PHE A 73 -1.57 -26.26 -1.94
CA PHE A 73 -1.03 -27.24 -1.04
C PHE A 73 0.00 -28.13 -1.76
N PHE A 74 0.96 -28.63 -1.01
CA PHE A 74 1.99 -29.53 -1.54
C PHE A 74 2.46 -30.55 -0.48
N THR A 75 3.07 -31.62 -0.97
CA THR A 75 3.82 -32.60 -0.17
C THR A 75 5.24 -32.72 -0.70
N ILE A 76 6.14 -33.21 0.15
CA ILE A 76 7.55 -33.46 -0.22
C ILE A 76 7.81 -34.95 -0.16
N ASN A 77 8.18 -35.58 -1.27
CA ASN A 77 8.58 -36.97 -1.32
C ASN A 77 10.08 -37.09 -1.00
N GLU A 78 10.39 -37.75 0.13
CA GLU A 78 11.78 -37.98 0.59
C GLU A 78 12.45 -39.23 -0.02
N HIS A 79 11.76 -40.01 -0.86
CA HIS A 79 12.19 -41.34 -1.29
C HIS A 79 12.96 -41.40 -2.62
N THR A 80 13.44 -40.32 -3.17
CA THR A 80 14.29 -40.33 -4.35
C THR A 80 15.76 -40.23 -3.95
N LYS A 81 16.56 -41.24 -4.33
CA LYS A 81 18.03 -41.25 -4.23
C LYS A 81 18.59 -40.14 -5.14
N GLY A 82 18.87 -38.98 -4.57
CA GLY A 82 19.38 -37.78 -5.24
C GLY A 82 18.94 -36.55 -4.49
N ASP A 83 19.75 -35.49 -4.49
CA ASP A 83 19.58 -34.25 -3.73
C ASP A 83 18.35 -33.39 -4.14
N GLU A 84 17.50 -33.85 -5.06
CA GLU A 84 16.28 -33.16 -5.52
C GLU A 84 15.05 -33.69 -4.78
N LYS A 85 14.63 -32.95 -3.75
CA LYS A 85 13.34 -33.13 -3.10
C LYS A 85 12.23 -32.74 -4.09
N HIS A 86 11.54 -33.74 -4.68
CA HIS A 86 10.41 -33.47 -5.55
C HIS A 86 9.17 -33.01 -4.77
N ILE A 87 8.77 -31.74 -5.02
CA ILE A 87 7.55 -31.16 -4.48
C ILE A 87 6.39 -31.61 -5.37
N ARG A 88 5.38 -32.24 -4.76
CA ARG A 88 4.13 -32.59 -5.43
C ARG A 88 3.03 -31.64 -4.99
N TYR A 89 2.46 -30.92 -5.94
CA TYR A 89 1.32 -30.01 -5.69
C TYR A 89 -0.01 -30.74 -5.80
N PHE A 90 -0.95 -30.38 -4.93
CA PHE A 90 -2.32 -30.78 -5.08
C PHE A 90 -2.98 -30.03 -6.25
N PRO A 91 -3.88 -30.65 -7.03
CA PRO A 91 -4.43 -30.10 -8.26
C PRO A 91 -5.55 -29.07 -8.03
N PHE A 92 -5.49 -28.31 -6.94
CA PHE A 92 -6.47 -27.28 -6.60
C PHE A 92 -5.81 -26.12 -5.86
N THR A 93 -6.47 -24.97 -5.90
CA THR A 93 -6.11 -23.80 -5.11
C THR A 93 -7.21 -23.47 -4.12
N ALA A 94 -6.83 -22.93 -2.96
CA ALA A 94 -7.73 -22.38 -1.97
C ALA A 94 -7.49 -20.88 -1.85
N THR A 95 -8.37 -20.17 -1.15
CA THR A 95 -8.24 -18.71 -0.96
C THR A 95 -8.12 -18.41 0.52
N VAL A 96 -7.15 -17.58 0.89
CA VAL A 96 -6.97 -17.16 2.28
C VAL A 96 -8.18 -16.32 2.71
N SER A 97 -8.84 -16.75 3.76
CA SER A 97 -9.95 -16.01 4.40
C SER A 97 -9.51 -15.29 5.67
N PHE A 98 -8.43 -15.77 6.29
CA PHE A 98 -7.88 -15.21 7.52
C PHE A 98 -6.45 -15.73 7.70
N ALA A 99 -5.54 -14.91 8.20
CA ALA A 99 -4.18 -15.34 8.54
C ALA A 99 -3.65 -14.54 9.73
N GLU A 100 -3.09 -15.25 10.70
CA GLU A 100 -2.32 -14.74 11.85
C GLU A 100 -0.93 -15.40 11.85
N ALA A 101 -0.11 -15.11 12.84
CA ALA A 101 1.28 -15.55 12.92
C ALA A 101 1.47 -17.08 12.72
N ASP A 102 0.59 -17.89 13.30
CA ASP A 102 0.66 -19.37 13.30
C ASP A 102 -0.59 -20.06 12.80
N ARG A 103 -1.65 -19.31 12.49
CA ARG A 103 -2.97 -19.83 12.12
C ARG A 103 -3.51 -19.15 10.88
N MET A 104 -4.02 -19.95 9.97
CA MET A 104 -4.68 -19.49 8.75
C MET A 104 -6.02 -20.23 8.56
N VAL A 105 -6.98 -19.54 7.98
CA VAL A 105 -8.23 -20.14 7.51
C VAL A 105 -8.32 -19.94 6.00
N VAL A 106 -8.57 -21.02 5.28
CA VAL A 106 -8.69 -20.99 3.82
C VAL A 106 -10.08 -21.45 3.37
N VAL A 107 -10.63 -20.78 2.37
CA VAL A 107 -11.86 -21.21 1.68
C VAL A 107 -11.47 -22.30 0.70
N MET A 108 -12.08 -23.46 0.86
CA MET A 108 -11.84 -24.63 0.02
C MET A 108 -12.76 -24.62 -1.21
N PRO A 109 -12.28 -25.06 -2.39
CA PRO A 109 -13.12 -25.11 -3.58
C PRO A 109 -14.22 -26.16 -3.49
N GLU A 110 -13.93 -27.33 -2.85
CA GLU A 110 -14.83 -28.46 -2.70
C GLU A 110 -14.53 -29.25 -1.43
N SER A 111 -15.57 -29.82 -0.81
CA SER A 111 -15.45 -30.68 0.39
C SER A 111 -14.56 -31.91 0.17
N SER A 112 -14.57 -32.49 -1.04
CA SER A 112 -13.74 -33.63 -1.41
C SER A 112 -12.23 -33.36 -1.24
N ARG A 113 -11.81 -32.12 -1.45
CA ARG A 113 -10.41 -31.70 -1.35
C ARG A 113 -9.89 -31.67 0.07
N ILE A 114 -10.76 -31.39 1.04
CA ILE A 114 -10.40 -31.45 2.47
C ILE A 114 -10.07 -32.89 2.88
N LEU A 115 -10.88 -33.85 2.43
CA LEU A 115 -10.62 -35.26 2.70
C LEU A 115 -9.31 -35.74 2.05
N GLU A 116 -8.99 -35.23 0.87
CA GLU A 116 -7.71 -35.51 0.19
C GLU A 116 -6.53 -35.03 1.02
N LEU A 117 -6.58 -33.82 1.58
CA LEU A 117 -5.55 -33.29 2.46
C LEU A 117 -5.45 -34.08 3.78
N GLN A 118 -6.58 -34.39 4.41
CA GLN A 118 -6.61 -35.10 5.70
C GLN A 118 -6.13 -36.56 5.61
N ARG A 119 -6.20 -37.17 4.44
CA ARG A 119 -5.73 -38.54 4.18
C ARG A 119 -4.25 -38.62 3.77
N SER A 120 -3.56 -37.50 3.65
CA SER A 120 -2.15 -37.49 3.28
C SER A 120 -1.32 -38.09 4.42
N GLU A 121 -0.58 -39.14 4.10
CA GLU A 121 0.38 -39.77 5.03
C GLU A 121 1.68 -38.98 5.15
N THR A 122 1.94 -38.09 4.18
CA THR A 122 3.13 -37.24 4.17
C THR A 122 2.81 -35.85 4.71
N PRO A 123 3.77 -35.18 5.39
CA PRO A 123 3.58 -33.82 5.86
C PRO A 123 3.16 -32.88 4.72
N ILE A 124 2.15 -32.06 4.99
CA ILE A 124 1.60 -31.11 4.02
C ILE A 124 2.24 -29.75 4.25
N GLY A 125 2.47 -29.04 3.17
CA GLY A 125 2.80 -27.62 3.18
C GLY A 125 1.73 -26.80 2.44
N ILE A 126 1.72 -25.50 2.70
CA ILE A 126 0.91 -24.50 2.00
C ILE A 126 1.81 -23.37 1.53
N GLN A 127 1.60 -22.88 0.33
CA GLN A 127 2.32 -21.73 -0.22
C GLN A 127 1.42 -20.80 -1.00
N LEU A 128 1.84 -19.54 -1.15
CA LEU A 128 1.19 -18.59 -2.04
C LEU A 128 1.16 -19.14 -3.47
N SER A 129 0.04 -18.96 -4.13
CA SER A 129 -0.14 -19.24 -5.55
C SER A 129 -0.15 -17.93 -6.36
N PHE A 130 0.04 -18.04 -7.67
CA PHE A 130 -0.03 -16.88 -8.54
C PHE A 130 -1.46 -16.34 -8.61
N ASP A 131 -1.61 -15.02 -8.44
CA ASP A 131 -2.93 -14.37 -8.48
C ASP A 131 -3.35 -14.03 -9.90
N GLU A 132 -3.88 -15.02 -10.60
CA GLU A 132 -4.45 -14.81 -11.94
C GLU A 132 -5.77 -14.01 -11.91
N THR A 133 -6.47 -14.01 -10.78
CA THR A 133 -7.80 -13.40 -10.68
C THR A 133 -7.73 -11.87 -10.81
N SER A 134 -6.79 -11.23 -10.14
CA SER A 134 -6.59 -9.78 -10.27
C SER A 134 -6.25 -9.37 -11.70
N TYR A 135 -5.39 -10.12 -12.38
CA TYR A 135 -5.06 -9.86 -13.78
C TYR A 135 -6.25 -10.05 -14.71
N ARG A 136 -7.02 -11.12 -14.53
CA ARG A 136 -8.25 -11.36 -15.29
C ARG A 136 -9.23 -10.19 -15.15
N LEU A 137 -9.47 -9.72 -13.93
CA LEU A 137 -10.35 -8.58 -13.68
C LEU A 137 -9.84 -7.29 -14.34
N MET A 138 -8.54 -7.05 -14.31
CA MET A 138 -7.93 -5.91 -15.00
C MET A 138 -8.07 -6.01 -16.53
N PHE A 139 -7.85 -7.18 -17.12
CA PHE A 139 -8.05 -7.39 -18.56
C PHE A 139 -9.51 -7.22 -18.96
N GLU A 140 -10.46 -7.79 -18.22
CA GLU A 140 -11.89 -7.62 -18.44
C GLU A 140 -12.31 -6.13 -18.34
N ALA A 141 -11.75 -5.39 -17.37
CA ALA A 141 -12.03 -3.97 -17.23
C ALA A 141 -11.51 -3.16 -18.41
N LEU A 142 -10.26 -3.40 -18.85
CA LEU A 142 -9.70 -2.76 -20.02
C LEU A 142 -10.47 -3.09 -21.30
N ASP A 143 -10.84 -4.34 -21.51
CA ASP A 143 -11.62 -4.75 -22.66
C ASP A 143 -12.95 -4.01 -22.73
N ARG A 144 -13.67 -3.93 -21.60
CA ARG A 144 -14.92 -3.17 -21.50
C ARG A 144 -14.74 -1.68 -21.80
N VAL A 145 -13.67 -1.07 -21.25
CA VAL A 145 -13.37 0.36 -21.47
C VAL A 145 -13.02 0.64 -22.93
N ILE A 146 -12.18 -0.19 -23.53
CA ILE A 146 -11.74 -0.02 -24.92
C ILE A 146 -12.92 -0.18 -25.88
N ASN A 147 -13.79 -1.17 -25.63
CA ASN A 147 -14.91 -1.47 -26.51
C ASN A 147 -16.18 -0.65 -26.22
N ALA A 148 -16.18 0.18 -25.16
CA ALA A 148 -17.32 1.06 -24.85
C ALA A 148 -17.52 2.09 -25.94
N ARG A 149 -18.66 2.04 -26.64
CA ARG A 149 -18.99 2.98 -27.74
C ARG A 149 -19.86 4.14 -27.30
N SER A 150 -20.57 3.98 -26.19
CA SER A 150 -21.51 4.98 -25.65
C SER A 150 -21.65 4.85 -24.14
N GLY A 151 -22.38 5.79 -23.52
CA GLY A 151 -22.65 5.79 -22.09
C GLY A 151 -21.53 6.41 -21.27
N ARG A 152 -21.70 6.37 -19.94
CA ARG A 152 -20.83 7.10 -19.01
C ARG A 152 -19.38 6.58 -19.04
N LEU A 153 -19.18 5.27 -19.19
CA LEU A 153 -17.85 4.68 -19.24
C LEU A 153 -17.04 5.16 -20.46
N ALA A 154 -17.68 5.19 -21.62
CA ALA A 154 -17.05 5.72 -22.84
C ALA A 154 -16.72 7.22 -22.69
N TYR A 155 -17.65 7.99 -22.13
CA TYR A 155 -17.45 9.42 -21.88
C TYR A 155 -16.26 9.67 -20.94
N LEU A 156 -16.16 8.97 -19.80
CA LEU A 156 -15.05 9.14 -18.84
C LEU A 156 -13.71 8.73 -19.48
N ARG A 157 -13.69 7.63 -20.25
CA ARG A 157 -12.49 7.25 -21.01
C ARG A 157 -12.07 8.40 -21.94
N ASP A 158 -12.98 8.87 -22.78
CA ASP A 158 -12.67 9.92 -23.76
C ASP A 158 -12.26 11.22 -23.07
N LEU A 159 -12.91 11.56 -21.96
CA LEU A 159 -12.51 12.69 -21.14
C LEU A 159 -11.07 12.57 -20.61
N PHE A 160 -10.69 11.42 -20.07
CA PHE A 160 -9.34 11.24 -19.46
C PHE A 160 -8.21 11.23 -20.48
N TYR A 161 -8.50 10.84 -21.73
CA TYR A 161 -7.48 10.73 -22.78
C TYR A 161 -7.50 11.82 -23.85
N SER A 162 -8.46 12.76 -23.77
CA SER A 162 -8.59 13.85 -24.76
C SER A 162 -8.43 15.22 -24.13
N GLY A 163 -8.47 16.25 -24.96
CA GLY A 163 -8.52 17.66 -24.54
C GLY A 163 -9.90 18.13 -24.06
N MET A 164 -10.90 17.26 -23.93
CA MET A 164 -12.22 17.60 -23.40
C MET A 164 -12.10 18.19 -22.00
N LYS A 165 -12.82 19.27 -21.72
CA LYS A 165 -12.88 19.85 -20.37
C LYS A 165 -13.85 19.08 -19.49
N ALA A 166 -13.48 18.87 -18.22
CA ALA A 166 -14.35 18.26 -17.23
C ALA A 166 -15.52 19.18 -16.89
N GLY A 167 -16.71 18.60 -16.75
CA GLY A 167 -17.91 19.32 -16.36
C GLY A 167 -17.86 19.76 -14.88
N ARG A 168 -18.59 20.84 -14.57
CA ARG A 168 -18.70 21.38 -13.22
C ARG A 168 -20.16 21.70 -12.90
N PHE A 169 -20.54 21.48 -11.66
CA PHE A 169 -21.82 21.98 -11.11
C PHE A 169 -21.64 23.41 -10.62
N THR A 170 -22.75 24.14 -10.59
CA THR A 170 -22.79 25.52 -10.06
C THR A 170 -23.31 25.48 -8.62
N PHE A 171 -22.41 25.28 -7.66
CA PHE A 171 -22.72 25.36 -6.24
C PHE A 171 -21.93 26.48 -5.59
N GLY A 172 -22.55 27.17 -4.63
CA GLY A 172 -21.85 28.14 -3.80
C GLY A 172 -20.83 27.46 -2.87
N PRO A 173 -19.72 28.14 -2.54
CA PRO A 173 -18.72 27.57 -1.64
C PRO A 173 -19.27 27.41 -0.21
N THR A 174 -18.94 26.33 0.42
CA THR A 174 -19.26 26.04 1.83
C THR A 174 -18.02 26.31 2.69
N ARG A 175 -18.24 26.87 3.88
CA ARG A 175 -17.18 27.13 4.86
C ARG A 175 -17.03 25.97 5.84
N PHE A 176 -15.77 25.59 6.10
CA PHE A 176 -15.39 24.54 7.03
C PHE A 176 -14.35 25.08 8.02
N PRO A 177 -14.79 25.67 9.16
CA PRO A 177 -13.87 26.34 10.10
C PRO A 177 -12.76 25.44 10.68
N TRP A 178 -12.92 24.13 10.62
CA TRP A 178 -11.96 23.13 11.10
C TRP A 178 -10.94 22.70 10.04
N LEU A 179 -11.10 23.14 8.80
CA LEU A 179 -10.18 22.86 7.71
C LEU A 179 -9.30 24.10 7.41
N ASN A 180 -8.07 23.85 6.98
CA ASN A 180 -7.26 24.95 6.45
C ASN A 180 -7.75 25.38 5.05
N PRO A 181 -7.35 26.56 4.55
CA PRO A 181 -7.86 27.08 3.27
C PRO A 181 -7.67 26.13 2.08
N SER A 182 -6.57 25.40 1.99
CA SER A 182 -6.34 24.46 0.88
C SER A 182 -7.22 23.21 0.99
N GLN A 183 -7.46 22.73 2.19
CA GLN A 183 -8.39 21.62 2.45
C GLN A 183 -9.84 22.05 2.19
N GLU A 184 -10.26 23.22 2.68
CA GLU A 184 -11.58 23.79 2.41
C GLU A 184 -11.81 23.93 0.90
N HIS A 185 -10.84 24.46 0.19
CA HIS A 185 -10.91 24.58 -1.26
C HIS A 185 -11.06 23.21 -1.93
N ALA A 186 -10.26 22.21 -1.53
CA ALA A 186 -10.35 20.85 -2.07
C ALA A 186 -11.73 20.21 -1.85
N VAL A 187 -12.34 20.37 -0.66
CA VAL A 187 -13.70 19.87 -0.40
C VAL A 187 -14.72 20.57 -1.29
N ASN A 188 -14.62 21.89 -1.44
CA ASN A 188 -15.52 22.64 -2.34
C ASN A 188 -15.35 22.19 -3.80
N GLU A 189 -14.13 21.96 -4.27
CA GLU A 189 -13.87 21.44 -5.61
C GLU A 189 -14.43 20.01 -5.81
N MET A 190 -14.39 19.14 -4.79
CA MET A 190 -15.08 17.85 -4.85
C MET A 190 -16.59 18.01 -5.04
N MET A 191 -17.19 19.03 -4.42
CA MET A 191 -18.63 19.25 -4.51
C MET A 191 -19.08 19.76 -5.89
N VAL A 192 -18.26 20.57 -6.54
CA VAL A 192 -18.58 21.14 -7.87
C VAL A 192 -18.12 20.27 -9.04
N ALA A 193 -17.24 19.30 -8.81
CA ALA A 193 -16.79 18.37 -9.86
C ALA A 193 -17.96 17.49 -10.34
N LYS A 194 -18.25 17.52 -11.64
CA LYS A 194 -19.27 16.68 -12.27
C LYS A 194 -18.72 15.37 -12.80
N ASP A 195 -17.47 15.37 -13.22
CA ASP A 195 -16.84 14.23 -13.90
C ASP A 195 -15.66 13.66 -13.13
N VAL A 196 -14.68 14.49 -12.82
CA VAL A 196 -13.42 14.11 -12.21
C VAL A 196 -12.83 15.25 -11.39
N MET A 197 -12.17 14.89 -10.31
CA MET A 197 -11.38 15.79 -9.48
C MET A 197 -10.20 15.01 -8.88
N VAL A 198 -9.06 15.66 -8.71
CA VAL A 198 -7.85 15.11 -8.11
C VAL A 198 -7.45 15.94 -6.91
N VAL A 199 -7.38 15.30 -5.76
CA VAL A 199 -6.76 15.86 -4.55
C VAL A 199 -5.29 15.41 -4.53
N HIS A 200 -4.40 16.32 -4.85
CA HIS A 200 -2.96 16.10 -4.71
C HIS A 200 -2.57 16.44 -3.27
N GLY A 201 -2.26 15.41 -2.50
CA GLY A 201 -1.94 15.53 -1.08
C GLY A 201 -0.51 15.11 -0.75
N PRO A 202 0.46 16.04 -0.75
CA PRO A 202 1.81 15.80 -0.27
C PRO A 202 1.84 15.23 1.15
N PRO A 203 3.00 14.69 1.60
CA PRO A 203 3.11 14.08 2.91
C PRO A 203 2.70 15.04 4.04
N GLY A 204 1.86 14.56 4.95
CA GLY A 204 1.46 15.30 6.14
C GLY A 204 0.46 16.43 5.92
N THR A 205 -0.10 16.59 4.71
CA THR A 205 -1.05 17.69 4.40
C THR A 205 -2.51 17.41 4.76
N GLY A 206 -2.78 16.26 5.41
CA GLY A 206 -4.14 15.91 5.81
C GLY A 206 -5.03 15.43 4.66
N LYS A 207 -4.45 14.77 3.64
CA LYS A 207 -5.17 14.18 2.51
C LYS A 207 -6.38 13.34 2.95
N THR A 208 -6.19 12.43 3.90
CA THR A 208 -7.26 11.55 4.40
C THR A 208 -8.36 12.35 5.09
N THR A 209 -8.01 13.32 5.93
CA THR A 209 -8.99 14.20 6.59
C THR A 209 -9.82 14.97 5.57
N THR A 210 -9.17 15.53 4.55
CA THR A 210 -9.83 16.26 3.47
C THR A 210 -10.76 15.35 2.67
N LEU A 211 -10.31 14.12 2.36
CA LEU A 211 -11.12 13.17 1.62
C LEU A 211 -12.34 12.71 2.43
N VAL A 212 -12.19 12.46 3.73
CA VAL A 212 -13.28 12.10 4.63
C VAL A 212 -14.35 13.19 4.70
N GLU A 213 -13.95 14.46 4.82
CA GLU A 213 -14.91 15.58 4.77
C GLU A 213 -15.58 15.69 3.41
N GLY A 214 -14.85 15.52 2.31
CA GLY A 214 -15.43 15.50 0.96
C GLY A 214 -16.44 14.37 0.76
N ILE A 215 -16.18 13.18 1.31
CA ILE A 215 -17.11 12.06 1.32
C ILE A 215 -18.35 12.40 2.15
N TYR A 216 -18.16 12.95 3.35
CA TYR A 216 -19.26 13.36 4.22
C TYR A 216 -20.19 14.37 3.54
N GLU A 217 -19.64 15.42 2.93
CA GLU A 217 -20.41 16.42 2.20
C GLU A 217 -21.08 15.86 0.95
N THR A 218 -20.42 14.95 0.23
CA THR A 218 -21.04 14.26 -0.92
C THR A 218 -22.27 13.45 -0.49
N LEU A 219 -22.22 12.78 0.67
CA LEU A 219 -23.33 12.01 1.21
C LEU A 219 -24.51 12.85 1.70
N ARG A 220 -24.38 14.17 1.79
CA ARG A 220 -25.52 15.06 1.99
C ARG A 220 -26.39 15.20 0.73
N ARG A 221 -25.85 14.84 -0.43
CA ARG A 221 -26.51 14.93 -1.74
C ARG A 221 -26.73 13.57 -2.39
N GLU A 222 -25.93 12.58 -2.01
CA GLU A 222 -25.99 11.20 -2.51
C GLU A 222 -26.34 10.24 -1.39
N ASN A 223 -27.12 9.21 -1.69
CA ASN A 223 -27.48 8.21 -0.68
C ASN A 223 -26.27 7.33 -0.29
N GLN A 224 -25.41 7.02 -1.25
CA GLN A 224 -24.34 6.07 -1.08
C GLN A 224 -23.18 6.38 -2.02
N VAL A 225 -21.96 6.18 -1.55
CA VAL A 225 -20.73 6.32 -2.34
C VAL A 225 -19.90 5.04 -2.30
N LEU A 226 -19.04 4.86 -3.30
CA LEU A 226 -18.02 3.81 -3.34
C LEU A 226 -16.66 4.41 -3.00
N VAL A 227 -15.94 3.82 -2.04
CA VAL A 227 -14.59 4.22 -1.65
C VAL A 227 -13.64 3.06 -1.88
N CYS A 228 -12.61 3.27 -2.69
CA CYS A 228 -11.63 2.25 -3.04
C CYS A 228 -10.20 2.71 -2.78
N ALA A 229 -9.31 1.75 -2.57
CA ALA A 229 -7.87 1.94 -2.59
C ALA A 229 -7.19 0.68 -3.15
N GLN A 230 -5.90 0.79 -3.47
CA GLN A 230 -5.14 -0.34 -4.00
C GLN A 230 -4.95 -1.45 -2.98
N SER A 231 -4.63 -1.12 -1.73
CA SER A 231 -4.35 -2.09 -0.67
C SER A 231 -5.47 -2.19 0.36
N ASN A 232 -5.61 -3.36 0.99
CA ASN A 232 -6.53 -3.54 2.10
C ASN A 232 -6.22 -2.58 3.27
N MET A 233 -4.94 -2.36 3.57
CA MET A 233 -4.53 -1.47 4.65
C MET A 233 -4.99 -0.02 4.42
N ALA A 234 -4.91 0.48 3.19
CA ALA A 234 -5.40 1.81 2.86
C ALA A 234 -6.92 1.91 2.95
N VAL A 235 -7.65 0.86 2.51
CA VAL A 235 -9.11 0.80 2.65
C VAL A 235 -9.52 0.77 4.11
N ASP A 236 -8.85 -0.02 4.94
CA ASP A 236 -9.16 -0.14 6.36
C ASP A 236 -8.90 1.19 7.08
N TRP A 237 -7.79 1.86 6.76
CA TRP A 237 -7.44 3.16 7.33
C TRP A 237 -8.48 4.25 7.02
N ILE A 238 -8.88 4.40 5.74
CA ILE A 238 -9.89 5.39 5.39
C ILE A 238 -11.26 5.02 5.96
N SER A 239 -11.60 3.73 5.99
CA SER A 239 -12.86 3.25 6.57
C SER A 239 -12.96 3.57 8.06
N GLU A 240 -11.88 3.41 8.80
CA GLU A 240 -11.83 3.79 10.22
C GLU A 240 -12.09 5.29 10.42
N LYS A 241 -11.47 6.13 9.62
CA LYS A 241 -11.69 7.59 9.67
C LYS A 241 -13.12 7.99 9.29
N LEU A 242 -13.74 7.28 8.35
CA LEU A 242 -15.14 7.49 7.98
C LEU A 242 -16.09 7.09 9.11
N VAL A 243 -15.80 5.97 9.79
CA VAL A 243 -16.55 5.54 10.98
C VAL A 243 -16.39 6.54 12.13
N ASP A 244 -15.17 7.05 12.37
CA ASP A 244 -14.92 8.08 13.38
C ASP A 244 -15.68 9.39 13.07
N ARG A 245 -15.92 9.68 11.79
CA ARG A 245 -16.74 10.82 11.33
C ARG A 245 -18.25 10.56 11.49
N GLY A 246 -18.66 9.37 11.93
CA GLY A 246 -20.05 8.99 12.16
C GLY A 246 -20.76 8.43 10.92
N LEU A 247 -20.02 8.00 9.91
CA LEU A 247 -20.60 7.41 8.70
C LEU A 247 -20.77 5.89 8.84
N ASN A 248 -21.89 5.37 8.32
CA ASN A 248 -22.13 3.94 8.25
C ASN A 248 -21.38 3.33 7.06
N VAL A 249 -20.29 2.62 7.35
CA VAL A 249 -19.42 1.98 6.36
C VAL A 249 -19.72 0.49 6.28
N LEU A 250 -19.87 -0.04 5.08
CA LEU A 250 -19.87 -1.48 4.80
C LEU A 250 -18.58 -1.86 4.06
N ARG A 251 -17.71 -2.55 4.75
CA ARG A 251 -16.41 -3.01 4.23
C ARG A 251 -16.57 -4.34 3.51
N ILE A 252 -16.35 -4.35 2.21
CA ILE A 252 -16.33 -5.56 1.38
C ILE A 252 -14.93 -6.15 1.41
N GLY A 253 -14.81 -7.37 1.88
CA GLY A 253 -13.56 -8.07 2.15
C GLY A 253 -13.13 -7.95 3.62
N ASN A 254 -12.18 -8.76 4.04
CA ASN A 254 -11.69 -8.76 5.42
C ASN A 254 -10.53 -7.78 5.61
N PRO A 255 -10.46 -7.09 6.76
CA PRO A 255 -9.33 -6.26 7.12
C PRO A 255 -8.03 -7.06 7.20
N THR A 256 -6.92 -6.48 6.79
CA THR A 256 -5.59 -7.11 6.92
C THR A 256 -5.03 -7.08 8.33
N ARG A 257 -5.51 -6.16 9.16
CA ARG A 257 -5.20 -6.07 10.58
C ARG A 257 -6.48 -6.19 11.38
N VAL A 258 -6.43 -7.05 12.39
CA VAL A 258 -7.53 -7.24 13.33
C VAL A 258 -7.60 -6.01 14.23
N ASN A 259 -8.20 -4.95 13.72
CA ASN A 259 -8.76 -3.91 14.57
C ASN A 259 -10.20 -4.34 14.85
N ASP A 260 -10.49 -4.68 16.10
CA ASP A 260 -11.82 -5.13 16.53
C ASP A 260 -12.93 -4.17 16.08
N LYS A 261 -12.62 -2.88 16.06
CA LYS A 261 -13.51 -1.83 15.58
C LYS A 261 -13.90 -2.04 14.11
N MET A 262 -12.92 -2.30 13.23
CA MET A 262 -13.17 -2.47 11.79
C MET A 262 -13.78 -3.82 11.44
N LEU A 263 -13.51 -4.87 12.21
CA LEU A 263 -14.13 -6.18 12.01
C LEU A 263 -15.66 -6.10 12.07
N SER A 264 -16.22 -5.31 12.97
CA SER A 264 -17.67 -5.15 13.12
C SER A 264 -18.33 -4.47 11.89
N PHE A 265 -17.55 -3.77 11.06
CA PHE A 265 -18.02 -3.09 9.85
C PHE A 265 -17.84 -3.91 8.57
N THR A 266 -17.25 -5.11 8.67
CA THR A 266 -17.15 -6.01 7.52
C THR A 266 -18.52 -6.59 7.16
N TYR A 267 -18.72 -6.82 5.86
CA TYR A 267 -19.93 -7.45 5.36
C TYR A 267 -20.22 -8.77 6.07
N GLU A 268 -19.22 -9.63 6.24
CA GLU A 268 -19.39 -10.95 6.88
C GLU A 268 -19.89 -10.83 8.31
N ARG A 269 -19.29 -9.95 9.12
CA ARG A 269 -19.71 -9.77 10.52
C ARG A 269 -21.08 -9.14 10.66
N ARG A 270 -21.40 -8.17 9.81
CA ARG A 270 -22.74 -7.57 9.78
C ARG A 270 -23.80 -8.56 9.31
N PHE A 271 -23.46 -9.41 8.35
CA PHE A 271 -24.32 -10.48 7.87
C PHE A 271 -24.64 -11.47 9.01
N GLU A 272 -23.61 -11.88 9.78
CA GLU A 272 -23.76 -12.75 10.95
C GLU A 272 -24.57 -12.12 12.08
N ALA A 273 -24.42 -10.82 12.28
CA ALA A 273 -25.13 -10.07 13.34
C ALA A 273 -26.58 -9.72 12.99
N HIS A 274 -27.02 -9.97 11.76
CA HIS A 274 -28.38 -9.65 11.33
C HIS A 274 -29.43 -10.52 12.05
N PRO A 275 -30.58 -9.99 12.47
CA PRO A 275 -31.62 -10.74 13.19
C PRO A 275 -32.11 -12.00 12.49
N ASP A 276 -32.16 -11.99 11.17
CA ASP A 276 -32.62 -13.13 10.35
C ASP A 276 -31.54 -14.20 10.13
N TYR A 277 -30.27 -13.92 10.47
CA TYR A 277 -29.15 -14.85 10.24
C TYR A 277 -29.29 -16.19 10.96
N PRO A 278 -29.73 -16.28 12.25
CA PRO A 278 -29.92 -17.56 12.93
C PRO A 278 -30.91 -18.48 12.19
N GLN A 279 -31.99 -17.92 11.64
CA GLN A 279 -32.97 -18.67 10.85
C GLN A 279 -32.34 -19.16 9.56
N LEU A 280 -31.63 -18.30 8.83
CA LEU A 280 -30.92 -18.67 7.60
C LEU A 280 -29.90 -19.77 7.88
N TRP A 281 -29.12 -19.65 8.96
CA TRP A 281 -28.14 -20.67 9.35
C TRP A 281 -28.78 -22.03 9.63
N SER A 282 -29.92 -22.06 10.35
CA SER A 282 -30.68 -23.28 10.65
C SER A 282 -31.17 -23.95 9.38
N ILE A 283 -31.70 -23.19 8.42
CA ILE A 283 -32.15 -23.69 7.13
C ILE A 283 -30.96 -24.24 6.32
N ARG A 284 -29.87 -23.56 6.24
CA ARG A 284 -28.63 -24.02 5.56
C ARG A 284 -28.12 -25.32 6.18
N LYS A 285 -28.18 -25.46 7.52
CA LYS A 285 -27.83 -26.68 8.24
C LYS A 285 -28.78 -27.83 7.86
N ALA A 286 -30.09 -27.57 7.82
CA ALA A 286 -31.10 -28.57 7.41
C ALA A 286 -30.88 -29.02 5.96
N ILE A 287 -30.58 -28.10 5.02
CA ILE A 287 -30.27 -28.45 3.63
C ILE A 287 -29.03 -29.35 3.56
N ARG A 288 -27.98 -29.08 4.32
CA ARG A 288 -26.77 -29.91 4.37
C ARG A 288 -27.06 -31.32 4.91
N GLN A 289 -27.88 -31.41 5.97
CA GLN A 289 -28.29 -32.68 6.55
C GLN A 289 -29.11 -33.51 5.58
N LEU A 290 -30.11 -32.90 4.91
CA LEU A 290 -30.91 -33.56 3.89
C LEU A 290 -30.06 -34.13 2.75
N ARG A 291 -29.09 -33.36 2.26
CA ARG A 291 -28.16 -33.79 1.18
C ARG A 291 -27.31 -35.00 1.55
N LYS A 292 -27.05 -35.24 2.86
CA LYS A 292 -26.32 -36.42 3.35
C LYS A 292 -27.19 -37.70 3.41
N GLN A 293 -28.51 -37.59 3.31
CA GLN A 293 -29.40 -38.75 3.34
C GLN A 293 -29.29 -39.59 2.06
N ARG A 294 -29.16 -40.92 2.21
CA ARG A 294 -28.99 -41.85 1.09
C ARG A 294 -30.30 -42.15 0.33
N ARG A 295 -31.47 -42.08 1.00
CA ARG A 295 -32.80 -42.31 0.39
C ARG A 295 -33.39 -40.98 -0.04
N ARG A 296 -33.70 -40.86 -1.35
CA ARG A 296 -34.29 -39.69 -1.98
C ARG A 296 -35.65 -40.07 -2.55
N GLY A 297 -36.72 -39.81 -1.79
CA GLY A 297 -38.10 -39.94 -2.28
C GLY A 297 -38.62 -38.63 -2.87
N ASP A 298 -39.82 -38.64 -3.43
CA ASP A 298 -40.43 -37.46 -4.06
C ASP A 298 -40.60 -36.28 -3.09
N ASP A 299 -40.94 -36.55 -1.85
CA ASP A 299 -41.00 -35.55 -0.78
C ASP A 299 -39.65 -34.87 -0.50
N PHE A 300 -38.52 -35.54 -0.79
CA PHE A 300 -37.19 -35.00 -0.59
C PHE A 300 -36.93 -33.78 -1.48
N HIS A 301 -37.24 -33.89 -2.76
CA HIS A 301 -37.01 -32.80 -3.72
C HIS A 301 -37.85 -31.59 -3.40
N GLN A 302 -39.13 -31.77 -3.07
CA GLN A 302 -40.05 -30.71 -2.72
C GLN A 302 -39.61 -30.00 -1.43
N LYS A 303 -39.23 -30.75 -0.40
CA LYS A 303 -38.71 -30.18 0.86
C LYS A 303 -37.41 -29.45 0.66
N LEU A 304 -36.48 -29.98 -0.12
CA LEU A 304 -35.22 -29.35 -0.43
C LEU A 304 -35.41 -28.01 -1.17
N GLU A 305 -36.33 -27.97 -2.12
CA GLU A 305 -36.63 -26.78 -2.91
C GLU A 305 -37.29 -25.68 -2.05
N ARG A 306 -38.24 -26.04 -1.18
CA ARG A 306 -38.82 -25.08 -0.21
C ARG A 306 -37.76 -24.47 0.71
N LEU A 307 -36.86 -25.30 1.22
CA LEU A 307 -35.78 -24.81 2.09
C LEU A 307 -34.79 -23.90 1.33
N ARG A 308 -34.45 -24.23 0.09
CA ARG A 308 -33.61 -23.42 -0.77
C ARG A 308 -34.24 -22.05 -1.05
N SER A 309 -35.53 -22.06 -1.47
CA SER A 309 -36.25 -20.80 -1.74
C SER A 309 -36.32 -19.91 -0.51
N ARG A 310 -36.56 -20.47 0.66
CA ARG A 310 -36.58 -19.71 1.92
C ARG A 310 -35.20 -19.19 2.31
N ALA A 311 -34.14 -19.98 2.07
CA ALA A 311 -32.77 -19.52 2.32
C ALA A 311 -32.37 -18.34 1.43
N VAL A 312 -32.73 -18.40 0.13
CA VAL A 312 -32.49 -17.32 -0.83
C VAL A 312 -33.27 -16.06 -0.43
N GLU A 313 -34.53 -16.19 -0.03
CA GLU A 313 -35.36 -15.06 0.41
C GLU A 313 -34.74 -14.35 1.62
N LEU A 314 -34.29 -15.09 2.64
CA LEU A 314 -33.65 -14.53 3.83
C LEU A 314 -32.30 -13.89 3.48
N GLU A 315 -31.52 -14.53 2.63
CA GLU A 315 -30.23 -13.99 2.17
C GLU A 315 -30.40 -12.66 1.42
N LEU A 316 -31.39 -12.59 0.52
CA LEU A 316 -31.73 -11.36 -0.19
C LEU A 316 -32.19 -10.25 0.76
N ARG A 317 -33.00 -10.61 1.78
CA ARG A 317 -33.46 -9.64 2.79
C ARG A 317 -32.28 -9.07 3.57
N ILE A 318 -31.42 -9.94 4.12
CA ILE A 318 -30.23 -9.52 4.86
C ILE A 318 -29.35 -8.60 3.99
N ASN A 319 -29.11 -8.98 2.74
CA ASN A 319 -28.32 -8.18 1.82
C ASN A 319 -28.96 -6.82 1.57
N ASN A 320 -30.25 -6.77 1.29
CA ASN A 320 -30.96 -5.51 1.05
C ASN A 320 -30.88 -4.59 2.25
N ASP A 321 -31.06 -5.11 3.47
CA ASP A 321 -30.97 -4.31 4.69
C ASP A 321 -29.56 -3.76 4.89
N LEU A 322 -28.51 -4.61 4.77
CA LEU A 322 -27.13 -4.19 4.93
C LEU A 322 -26.70 -3.12 3.93
N PHE A 323 -27.08 -3.28 2.65
CA PHE A 323 -26.72 -2.34 1.61
C PHE A 323 -27.56 -1.05 1.65
N SER A 324 -28.80 -1.11 2.10
CA SER A 324 -29.66 0.07 2.28
C SER A 324 -29.20 0.94 3.45
N ASP A 325 -28.71 0.33 4.52
CA ASP A 325 -28.22 1.04 5.69
C ASP A 325 -26.84 1.67 5.47
N ALA A 326 -26.02 1.08 4.60
CA ALA A 326 -24.67 1.56 4.36
C ALA A 326 -24.66 2.85 3.55
N ARG A 327 -23.96 3.88 4.07
CA ARG A 327 -23.74 5.14 3.34
C ARG A 327 -22.46 5.09 2.50
N VAL A 328 -21.48 4.32 2.95
CA VAL A 328 -20.21 4.10 2.27
C VAL A 328 -20.01 2.61 2.06
N ILE A 329 -19.78 2.22 0.81
CA ILE A 329 -19.26 0.90 0.46
C ILE A 329 -17.75 1.05 0.27
N ALA A 330 -16.97 0.30 1.04
CA ALA A 330 -15.51 0.36 1.00
C ALA A 330 -14.91 -0.98 0.54
N SER A 331 -14.01 -0.94 -0.43
CA SER A 331 -13.32 -2.14 -0.94
C SER A 331 -11.97 -1.80 -1.56
N THR A 332 -11.14 -2.82 -1.83
CA THR A 332 -10.01 -2.63 -2.75
C THR A 332 -10.54 -2.42 -4.18
N LEU A 333 -9.68 -1.87 -5.06
CA LEU A 333 -10.06 -1.70 -6.47
C LEU A 333 -10.50 -3.02 -7.11
N THR A 334 -9.75 -4.10 -6.91
CA THR A 334 -10.13 -5.46 -7.36
C THR A 334 -11.35 -5.99 -6.61
N GLY A 335 -11.47 -5.69 -5.32
CA GLY A 335 -12.62 -6.05 -4.49
C GLY A 335 -13.94 -5.42 -4.96
N SER A 336 -13.90 -4.30 -5.69
CA SER A 336 -15.08 -3.69 -6.28
C SER A 336 -15.75 -4.55 -7.37
N ALA A 337 -15.04 -5.58 -7.86
CA ALA A 337 -15.61 -6.59 -8.76
C ALA A 337 -16.40 -7.69 -8.04
N ASN A 338 -16.49 -7.66 -6.71
CA ASN A 338 -17.23 -8.65 -5.93
C ASN A 338 -18.68 -8.80 -6.41
N ARG A 339 -19.19 -10.03 -6.44
CA ARG A 339 -20.57 -10.34 -6.83
C ARG A 339 -21.63 -9.60 -6.03
N LEU A 340 -21.34 -9.29 -4.76
CA LEU A 340 -22.23 -8.50 -3.90
C LEU A 340 -22.52 -7.10 -4.47
N LEU A 341 -21.61 -6.57 -5.27
CA LEU A 341 -21.75 -5.25 -5.92
C LEU A 341 -22.26 -5.36 -7.37
N GLU A 342 -22.61 -6.56 -7.82
CA GLU A 342 -23.11 -6.75 -9.19
C GLU A 342 -24.41 -5.95 -9.42
N GLY A 343 -24.46 -5.21 -10.53
CA GLY A 343 -25.60 -4.33 -10.85
C GLY A 343 -25.62 -2.99 -10.12
N MET A 344 -24.84 -2.82 -9.04
CA MET A 344 -24.79 -1.54 -8.31
C MET A 344 -24.05 -0.46 -9.10
N LYS A 345 -24.60 0.76 -9.06
CA LYS A 345 -24.00 1.98 -9.60
C LYS A 345 -23.98 3.04 -8.52
N PHE A 346 -22.92 3.85 -8.53
CA PHE A 346 -22.70 4.91 -7.56
C PHE A 346 -22.61 6.27 -8.26
N GLY A 347 -23.12 7.31 -7.63
CA GLY A 347 -22.93 8.67 -8.13
C GLY A 347 -21.46 9.05 -8.13
N THR A 348 -20.78 8.77 -7.02
CA THR A 348 -19.36 9.10 -6.82
C THR A 348 -18.53 7.89 -6.37
N LEU A 349 -17.39 7.72 -7.01
CA LEU A 349 -16.28 6.85 -6.58
C LEU A 349 -15.14 7.72 -6.06
N PHE A 350 -14.64 7.39 -4.87
CA PHE A 350 -13.42 7.94 -4.31
C PHE A 350 -12.32 6.88 -4.37
N ILE A 351 -11.17 7.22 -4.92
CA ILE A 351 -9.99 6.34 -4.96
C ILE A 351 -8.88 6.99 -4.14
N ASP A 352 -8.59 6.42 -2.97
CA ASP A 352 -7.45 6.85 -2.15
C ASP A 352 -6.17 6.12 -2.56
N GLU A 353 -5.02 6.74 -2.31
CA GLU A 353 -3.71 6.25 -2.75
C GLU A 353 -3.65 5.92 -4.25
N ALA A 354 -4.32 6.74 -5.07
CA ALA A 354 -4.50 6.49 -6.49
C ALA A 354 -3.18 6.49 -7.29
N ALA A 355 -2.14 7.15 -6.79
CA ALA A 355 -0.81 7.14 -7.38
C ALA A 355 -0.09 5.78 -7.30
N GLN A 356 -0.59 4.85 -6.50
CA GLN A 356 -0.04 3.49 -6.37
C GLN A 356 -0.80 2.45 -7.17
N ALA A 357 -1.90 2.82 -7.80
CA ALA A 357 -2.78 1.91 -8.51
C ALA A 357 -2.42 1.83 -10.00
N LEU A 358 -2.30 0.61 -10.53
CA LEU A 358 -2.26 0.41 -11.96
C LEU A 358 -3.53 0.99 -12.60
N GLU A 359 -3.40 1.64 -13.72
CA GLU A 359 -4.53 2.21 -14.47
C GLU A 359 -5.65 1.19 -14.70
N ALA A 360 -5.30 -0.04 -15.10
CA ALA A 360 -6.25 -1.12 -15.32
C ALA A 360 -7.07 -1.48 -14.06
N ALA A 361 -6.46 -1.40 -12.88
CA ALA A 361 -7.14 -1.63 -11.62
C ALA A 361 -8.18 -0.53 -11.31
N CYS A 362 -7.85 0.72 -11.59
CA CYS A 362 -8.79 1.84 -11.43
C CYS A 362 -10.06 1.64 -12.27
N TRP A 363 -9.93 1.14 -13.49
CA TRP A 363 -11.07 0.91 -14.38
C TRP A 363 -12.04 -0.16 -13.88
N ILE A 364 -11.59 -1.10 -13.03
CA ILE A 364 -12.49 -2.07 -12.38
C ILE A 364 -13.56 -1.36 -11.55
N ALA A 365 -13.18 -0.33 -10.80
CA ALA A 365 -14.09 0.44 -9.96
C ALA A 365 -14.84 1.55 -10.74
N ILE A 366 -14.15 2.25 -11.64
CA ILE A 366 -14.68 3.41 -12.40
C ILE A 366 -15.91 3.03 -13.20
N ARG A 367 -15.98 1.83 -13.75
CA ARG A 367 -17.18 1.34 -14.48
C ARG A 367 -18.48 1.37 -13.67
N ARG A 368 -18.38 1.49 -12.33
CA ARG A 368 -19.53 1.55 -11.42
C ARG A 368 -19.97 2.94 -11.04
N ALA A 369 -19.26 3.98 -11.48
CA ALA A 369 -19.47 5.34 -11.01
C ALA A 369 -19.82 6.31 -12.13
N THR A 370 -20.53 7.38 -11.75
CA THR A 370 -20.83 8.50 -12.63
C THR A 370 -19.71 9.52 -12.64
N ARG A 371 -19.08 9.77 -11.48
CA ARG A 371 -17.91 10.64 -11.33
C ARG A 371 -16.86 10.01 -10.44
N VAL A 372 -15.62 10.48 -10.54
CA VAL A 372 -14.47 9.94 -9.82
C VAL A 372 -13.69 11.05 -9.15
N VAL A 373 -13.39 10.86 -7.86
CA VAL A 373 -12.45 11.68 -7.10
C VAL A 373 -11.23 10.84 -6.79
N PHE A 374 -10.09 11.25 -7.34
CA PHE A 374 -8.80 10.65 -7.04
C PHE A 374 -8.13 11.42 -5.89
N ALA A 375 -7.52 10.69 -4.97
CA ALA A 375 -6.66 11.26 -3.95
C ALA A 375 -5.34 10.49 -3.90
N GLY A 376 -4.23 11.20 -3.85
CA GLY A 376 -2.91 10.58 -3.85
C GLY A 376 -1.79 11.59 -3.99
N ASP A 377 -0.59 11.08 -4.17
CA ASP A 377 0.61 11.86 -4.42
C ASP A 377 1.52 11.13 -5.41
N HIS A 378 1.57 11.62 -6.63
CA HIS A 378 2.38 11.04 -7.71
C HIS A 378 3.90 11.27 -7.51
N CYS A 379 4.29 12.14 -6.58
CA CYS A 379 5.67 12.31 -6.15
C CYS A 379 6.12 11.29 -5.09
N GLN A 380 5.22 10.40 -4.65
CA GLN A 380 5.51 9.25 -3.80
C GLN A 380 5.55 7.94 -4.61
N LEU A 381 5.48 6.79 -3.91
CA LEU A 381 5.67 5.49 -4.57
C LEU A 381 4.66 5.24 -5.71
N PRO A 382 5.16 4.80 -6.88
CA PRO A 382 4.34 4.33 -7.98
C PRO A 382 3.86 2.89 -7.76
N PRO A 383 3.00 2.34 -8.64
CA PRO A 383 2.71 0.92 -8.65
C PRO A 383 3.97 0.08 -8.78
N THR A 384 4.00 -1.06 -8.10
CA THR A 384 5.10 -2.02 -8.25
C THR A 384 4.97 -2.75 -9.58
N ILE A 385 6.00 -2.67 -10.44
CA ILE A 385 6.07 -3.33 -11.73
C ILE A 385 7.34 -4.17 -11.78
N LYS A 386 7.22 -5.43 -12.17
CA LYS A 386 8.34 -6.38 -12.23
C LYS A 386 8.95 -6.49 -13.63
N SER A 387 8.16 -6.25 -14.66
CA SER A 387 8.63 -6.23 -16.05
C SER A 387 9.32 -4.91 -16.37
N MET A 388 10.65 -4.93 -16.47
CA MET A 388 11.43 -3.74 -16.86
C MET A 388 11.06 -3.21 -18.24
N ALA A 389 10.67 -4.09 -19.15
CA ALA A 389 10.23 -3.69 -20.49
C ALA A 389 8.88 -2.97 -20.44
N ALA A 390 7.93 -3.48 -19.65
CA ALA A 390 6.62 -2.82 -19.44
C ALA A 390 6.78 -1.48 -18.70
N LEU A 391 7.67 -1.42 -17.71
CA LEU A 391 7.97 -0.19 -16.97
C LEU A 391 8.54 0.90 -17.90
N LYS A 392 9.56 0.57 -18.71
CA LYS A 392 10.16 1.50 -19.69
C LYS A 392 9.15 1.96 -20.74
N ALA A 393 8.17 1.11 -21.10
CA ALA A 393 7.11 1.42 -22.05
C ALA A 393 5.93 2.21 -21.42
N GLY A 394 6.02 2.60 -20.12
CA GLY A 394 5.08 3.50 -19.46
C GLY A 394 3.95 2.82 -18.68
N LEU A 395 4.05 1.51 -18.35
CA LEU A 395 3.04 0.85 -17.51
C LEU A 395 2.96 1.48 -16.08
N GLY A 396 4.06 2.07 -15.62
CA GLY A 396 4.14 2.74 -14.31
C GLY A 396 3.41 4.08 -14.21
N THR A 397 3.02 4.67 -15.36
CA THR A 397 2.23 5.91 -15.36
C THR A 397 0.81 5.59 -14.94
N THR A 398 0.39 6.13 -13.81
CA THR A 398 -0.95 5.87 -13.26
C THR A 398 -2.02 6.71 -13.97
N LEU A 399 -3.29 6.31 -13.81
CA LEU A 399 -4.41 7.09 -14.34
C LEU A 399 -4.48 8.48 -13.69
N MET A 400 -4.21 8.56 -12.37
CA MET A 400 -4.13 9.84 -11.65
C MET A 400 -3.06 10.76 -12.25
N GLU A 401 -1.84 10.24 -12.48
CA GLU A 401 -0.72 11.00 -13.06
C GLU A 401 -1.07 11.53 -14.46
N ARG A 402 -1.68 10.72 -15.31
CA ARG A 402 -2.18 11.15 -16.64
C ARG A 402 -3.21 12.27 -16.56
N ILE A 403 -4.11 12.20 -15.58
CA ILE A 403 -5.13 13.26 -15.35
C ILE A 403 -4.46 14.53 -14.85
N VAL A 404 -3.52 14.43 -13.92
CA VAL A 404 -2.75 15.59 -13.41
C VAL A 404 -2.04 16.32 -14.54
N GLU A 405 -1.39 15.58 -15.44
CA GLU A 405 -0.67 16.16 -16.59
C GLU A 405 -1.59 16.80 -17.62
N ARG A 406 -2.72 16.14 -17.92
CA ARG A 406 -3.61 16.56 -19.03
C ARG A 406 -4.69 17.53 -18.62
N LYS A 407 -5.05 17.57 -17.34
CA LYS A 407 -6.19 18.32 -16.80
C LYS A 407 -5.82 19.03 -15.50
N PRO A 408 -4.83 19.94 -15.52
CA PRO A 408 -4.42 20.65 -14.32
C PRO A 408 -5.57 21.43 -13.67
N GLU A 409 -6.61 21.78 -14.42
CA GLU A 409 -7.80 22.48 -13.93
C GLU A 409 -8.67 21.67 -12.97
N VAL A 410 -8.52 20.33 -12.92
CA VAL A 410 -9.26 19.46 -11.99
C VAL A 410 -8.44 19.07 -10.77
N VAL A 411 -7.22 19.58 -10.65
CA VAL A 411 -6.27 19.23 -9.58
C VAL A 411 -6.26 20.30 -8.50
N THR A 412 -6.43 19.88 -7.26
CA THR A 412 -6.24 20.75 -6.09
C THR A 412 -5.09 20.21 -5.24
N LEU A 413 -4.08 21.05 -5.05
CA LEU A 413 -2.93 20.75 -4.20
C LEU A 413 -3.23 21.17 -2.76
N LEU A 414 -2.99 20.28 -1.80
CA LEU A 414 -2.97 20.61 -0.38
C LEU A 414 -1.61 21.20 -0.02
N THR A 415 -1.60 22.41 0.53
CA THR A 415 -0.37 23.22 0.66
C THR A 415 0.17 23.35 2.08
N VAL A 416 -0.54 22.88 3.10
CA VAL A 416 -0.08 22.97 4.50
C VAL A 416 0.17 21.59 5.06
N GLN A 417 1.40 21.31 5.49
CA GLN A 417 1.76 20.05 6.12
C GLN A 417 1.80 20.17 7.65
N TYR A 418 1.42 19.09 8.35
CA TYR A 418 1.28 18.99 9.81
C TYR A 418 2.12 17.85 10.42
N ARG A 419 3.05 17.28 9.65
CA ARG A 419 3.83 16.12 10.07
C ARG A 419 5.23 16.48 10.49
N MET A 420 5.99 17.10 9.61
CA MET A 420 7.44 17.23 9.73
C MET A 420 7.88 18.57 10.26
N ASN A 421 8.98 18.57 11.00
CA ASN A 421 9.77 19.77 11.18
C ASN A 421 10.05 20.44 9.83
N GLU A 422 10.07 21.78 9.79
CA GLU A 422 10.20 22.55 8.54
C GLU A 422 11.48 22.19 7.77
N GLU A 423 12.62 22.02 8.47
CA GLU A 423 13.90 21.69 7.82
C GLU A 423 13.86 20.33 7.10
N ILE A 424 13.14 19.35 7.67
CA ILE A 424 12.98 18.02 7.04
C ILE A 424 12.15 18.15 5.77
N MET A 425 11.09 18.97 5.79
CA MET A 425 10.21 19.13 4.62
C MET A 425 10.81 20.06 3.56
N ARG A 426 11.73 20.97 3.90
CA ARG A 426 12.25 21.98 2.97
C ARG A 426 12.84 21.38 1.71
N PHE A 427 13.72 20.39 1.81
CA PHE A 427 14.33 19.76 0.64
C PHE A 427 13.31 19.01 -0.23
N PRO A 428 12.45 18.10 0.31
CA PRO A 428 11.37 17.52 -0.48
C PRO A 428 10.44 18.54 -1.14
N ASN A 429 10.12 19.63 -0.44
CA ASN A 429 9.28 20.69 -0.96
C ASN A 429 9.89 21.37 -2.20
N GLU A 430 11.14 21.73 -2.13
CA GLU A 430 11.85 22.35 -3.26
C GLU A 430 12.01 21.39 -4.44
N TRP A 431 12.36 20.12 -4.17
CA TRP A 431 12.66 19.16 -5.22
C TRP A 431 11.42 18.58 -5.90
N PHE A 432 10.37 18.23 -5.13
CA PHE A 432 9.20 17.50 -5.63
C PHE A 432 7.94 18.35 -5.75
N TYR A 433 7.81 19.41 -4.96
CA TYR A 433 6.57 20.21 -4.86
C TYR A 433 6.77 21.68 -5.21
N HIS A 434 7.89 22.02 -5.84
CA HIS A 434 8.20 23.37 -6.37
C HIS A 434 8.05 24.49 -5.33
N GLY A 435 8.36 24.21 -4.05
CA GLY A 435 8.27 25.18 -2.97
C GLY A 435 6.84 25.53 -2.52
N GLN A 436 5.83 24.80 -2.97
CA GLN A 436 4.42 25.16 -2.73
C GLN A 436 3.88 24.71 -1.36
N ILE A 437 4.64 23.92 -0.60
CA ILE A 437 4.19 23.38 0.68
C ILE A 437 4.73 24.27 1.82
N THR A 438 3.82 24.66 2.71
CA THR A 438 4.16 25.40 3.94
C THR A 438 4.00 24.51 5.15
N THR A 439 4.78 24.75 6.18
CA THR A 439 4.70 24.01 7.44
C THR A 439 3.78 24.74 8.42
N ALA A 440 2.86 24.01 9.03
CA ALA A 440 1.97 24.57 10.05
C ALA A 440 2.78 25.15 11.22
N PRO A 441 2.44 26.36 11.73
CA PRO A 441 3.25 27.05 12.73
C PRO A 441 3.54 26.24 13.99
N GLN A 442 2.56 25.44 14.44
CA GLN A 442 2.65 24.65 15.69
C GLN A 442 3.67 23.51 15.64
N ILE A 443 4.11 23.09 14.45
CA ILE A 443 5.07 22.00 14.29
C ILE A 443 6.38 22.44 13.64
N LYS A 444 6.47 23.71 13.29
CA LYS A 444 7.56 24.27 12.50
C LYS A 444 8.95 23.93 13.05
N TYR A 445 9.10 24.03 14.35
CA TYR A 445 10.37 23.84 15.07
C TYR A 445 10.36 22.66 16.03
N ARG A 446 9.40 21.73 15.87
CA ARG A 446 9.33 20.59 16.77
C ARG A 446 10.58 19.71 16.66
N GLY A 447 11.09 19.28 17.80
CA GLY A 447 12.29 18.45 17.92
C GLY A 447 12.24 17.62 19.18
N ILE A 448 13.20 16.72 19.35
CA ILE A 448 13.30 15.85 20.53
C ILE A 448 14.28 16.44 21.55
N LEU A 449 15.45 16.84 21.11
CA LEU A 449 16.49 17.43 21.95
C LEU A 449 16.65 18.92 21.62
N ASP A 450 16.86 19.70 22.66
CA ASP A 450 17.16 21.12 22.49
C ASP A 450 18.48 21.27 21.71
N LEU A 451 18.51 22.21 20.76
CA LEU A 451 19.67 22.50 19.92
C LEU A 451 20.13 21.33 19.01
N ASP A 452 19.34 20.23 18.90
CA ASP A 452 19.64 19.17 17.95
C ASP A 452 19.18 19.55 16.54
N CYS A 453 20.04 19.28 15.56
CA CYS A 453 19.70 19.52 14.17
C CYS A 453 18.61 18.51 13.72
N PRO A 454 17.53 18.96 13.07
CA PRO A 454 16.47 18.05 12.59
C PRO A 454 16.94 17.01 11.60
N MET A 455 18.00 17.31 10.83
CA MET A 455 18.58 16.40 9.83
C MET A 455 20.07 16.20 10.09
N THR A 456 20.54 14.96 9.95
CA THR A 456 21.96 14.61 10.08
C THR A 456 22.35 13.65 8.98
N TRP A 457 23.50 13.90 8.33
CA TRP A 457 24.14 12.94 7.43
C TRP A 457 25.40 12.40 8.08
N ILE A 458 25.50 11.09 8.16
CA ILE A 458 26.70 10.37 8.63
C ILE A 458 27.35 9.77 7.38
N ASP A 459 28.50 10.32 7.03
CA ASP A 459 29.27 9.87 5.88
C ASP A 459 29.95 8.54 6.18
N THR A 460 29.71 7.56 5.34
CA THR A 460 30.29 6.21 5.43
C THR A 460 31.43 5.99 4.43
N SER A 461 31.87 7.02 3.70
CA SER A 461 32.94 6.89 2.69
C SER A 461 34.31 6.51 3.27
N SER A 462 34.55 6.81 4.54
CA SER A 462 35.77 6.43 5.27
C SER A 462 35.76 4.99 5.79
N LEU A 463 34.64 4.27 5.70
CA LEU A 463 34.58 2.89 6.10
C LEU A 463 35.25 1.99 5.05
N GLU A 464 36.03 0.99 5.51
CA GLU A 464 36.68 0.03 4.62
C GLU A 464 35.67 -0.90 3.92
N GLY A 465 34.48 -1.08 4.52
CA GLY A 465 33.45 -1.99 4.04
C GLY A 465 32.63 -1.42 2.91
N LYS A 466 32.73 -2.03 1.73
CA LYS A 466 31.86 -1.76 0.59
C LYS A 466 30.57 -2.59 0.63
N GLU A 467 29.67 -2.28 -0.26
CA GLU A 467 28.47 -3.09 -0.45
C GLU A 467 28.79 -4.50 -0.92
N GLU A 468 28.08 -5.49 -0.37
CA GLU A 468 28.23 -6.91 -0.73
C GLU A 468 26.94 -7.43 -1.36
N PHE A 469 27.08 -8.36 -2.31
CA PHE A 469 25.95 -9.15 -2.80
C PHE A 469 25.68 -10.31 -1.86
N VAL A 470 24.43 -10.49 -1.46
CA VAL A 470 23.99 -11.60 -0.60
C VAL A 470 22.92 -12.42 -1.31
N GLY A 471 23.23 -13.71 -1.50
CA GLY A 471 22.33 -14.69 -2.11
C GLY A 471 22.16 -14.55 -3.62
N GLU A 472 21.47 -15.52 -4.21
CA GLU A 472 21.27 -15.62 -5.67
C GLU A 472 20.35 -14.54 -6.27
N ASN A 473 19.63 -13.77 -5.44
CA ASN A 473 18.68 -12.75 -5.89
C ASN A 473 19.22 -11.32 -5.81
N PHE A 474 20.53 -11.14 -5.89
CA PHE A 474 21.16 -9.82 -5.90
C PHE A 474 20.78 -8.91 -4.74
N GLY A 475 20.48 -9.45 -3.57
CA GLY A 475 20.32 -8.69 -2.34
C GLY A 475 21.63 -7.96 -2.02
N ARG A 476 21.54 -6.69 -1.59
CA ARG A 476 22.72 -5.91 -1.20
C ARG A 476 22.72 -5.67 0.29
N ILE A 477 23.90 -5.70 0.87
CA ILE A 477 24.15 -5.43 2.28
C ILE A 477 25.45 -4.64 2.42
N ASN A 478 25.48 -3.71 3.37
CA ASN A 478 26.70 -3.09 3.86
C ASN A 478 26.75 -3.31 5.36
N ARG A 479 27.63 -4.24 5.79
CA ARG A 479 27.70 -4.68 7.20
C ARG A 479 28.18 -3.57 8.11
N GLN A 480 29.24 -2.86 7.72
CA GLN A 480 29.80 -1.78 8.52
C GLN A 480 28.82 -0.63 8.66
N GLU A 481 28.11 -0.26 7.59
CA GLU A 481 27.07 0.75 7.66
C GLU A 481 25.91 0.31 8.58
N ALA A 482 25.53 -0.96 8.57
CA ALA A 482 24.53 -1.49 9.48
C ALA A 482 24.97 -1.44 10.95
N GLU A 483 26.22 -1.79 11.23
CA GLU A 483 26.80 -1.70 12.58
C GLU A 483 26.88 -0.25 13.05
N LEU A 484 27.28 0.66 12.17
CA LEU A 484 27.30 2.11 12.44
C LEU A 484 25.87 2.64 12.67
N THR A 485 24.88 2.13 11.91
CA THR A 485 23.46 2.46 12.12
C THR A 485 23.01 2.09 13.54
N VAL A 486 23.36 0.89 13.99
CA VAL A 486 23.05 0.43 15.35
C VAL A 486 23.77 1.26 16.41
N ALA A 487 25.06 1.57 16.21
CA ALA A 487 25.82 2.42 17.12
C ALA A 487 25.24 3.83 17.19
N THR A 488 24.80 4.38 16.06
CA THR A 488 24.13 5.69 15.98
C THR A 488 22.82 5.70 16.78
N LEU A 489 22.02 4.65 16.66
CA LEU A 489 20.79 4.50 17.45
C LEU A 489 21.09 4.44 18.95
N ILE A 490 22.10 3.67 19.36
CA ILE A 490 22.51 3.59 20.77
C ILE A 490 22.92 4.96 21.29
N SER A 491 23.76 5.66 20.53
CA SER A 491 24.21 7.01 20.89
C SER A 491 23.04 7.98 21.01
N TYR A 492 22.11 7.98 20.06
CA TYR A 492 20.97 8.89 20.05
C TYR A 492 20.00 8.56 21.20
N PHE A 493 19.69 7.27 21.44
CA PHE A 493 18.87 6.84 22.57
C PHE A 493 19.49 7.22 23.91
N SER A 494 20.82 7.10 24.04
CA SER A 494 21.54 7.49 25.24
C SER A 494 21.46 9.01 25.51
N LYS A 495 21.47 9.83 24.46
CA LYS A 495 21.29 11.29 24.55
C LYS A 495 19.88 11.67 24.98
N ILE A 496 18.85 10.99 24.49
CA ILE A 496 17.46 11.24 24.89
C ILE A 496 17.22 10.77 26.34
N GLY A 497 17.80 9.65 26.72
CA GLY A 497 17.64 9.00 28.01
C GLY A 497 16.44 8.04 28.06
N LYS A 498 16.61 6.96 28.84
CA LYS A 498 15.65 5.87 28.95
C LYS A 498 14.26 6.34 29.40
N GLN A 499 14.21 7.18 30.42
CA GLN A 499 12.96 7.63 31.01
C GLN A 499 12.11 8.36 29.95
N ARG A 500 12.70 9.32 29.25
CA ARG A 500 12.02 10.14 28.27
C ARG A 500 11.55 9.33 27.05
N LEU A 501 12.39 8.40 26.57
CA LEU A 501 12.04 7.49 25.44
C LEU A 501 10.76 6.71 25.74
N LEU A 502 10.63 6.20 26.96
CA LEU A 502 9.48 5.37 27.37
C LEU A 502 8.25 6.20 27.72
N ASP A 503 8.41 7.29 28.45
CA ASP A 503 7.30 8.13 28.92
C ASP A 503 6.62 8.87 27.75
N GLU A 504 7.42 9.41 26.83
CA GLU A 504 6.91 10.10 25.62
C GLU A 504 6.62 9.12 24.47
N SER A 505 6.94 7.81 24.62
CA SER A 505 6.77 6.78 23.60
C SER A 505 7.38 7.19 22.25
N ILE A 506 8.61 7.74 22.29
CA ILE A 506 9.32 8.22 21.09
C ILE A 506 9.57 7.04 20.16
N ASP A 507 8.89 7.01 19.03
CA ASP A 507 8.97 5.93 18.08
C ASP A 507 10.03 6.15 16.98
N VAL A 508 10.70 5.07 16.62
CA VAL A 508 11.86 5.10 15.71
C VAL A 508 11.66 4.14 14.55
N GLY A 509 11.85 4.65 13.35
CA GLY A 509 11.87 3.86 12.13
C GLY A 509 13.29 3.75 11.57
N VAL A 510 13.71 2.55 11.25
CA VAL A 510 14.96 2.29 10.51
C VAL A 510 14.59 1.80 9.12
N ILE A 511 15.01 2.55 8.11
CA ILE A 511 14.67 2.31 6.72
C ILE A 511 15.91 1.93 5.93
N SER A 512 15.79 0.91 5.08
CA SER A 512 16.79 0.63 4.05
C SER A 512 16.11 0.24 2.73
N PRO A 513 16.68 0.61 1.58
CA PRO A 513 16.13 0.21 0.28
C PRO A 513 16.27 -1.28 -0.02
N TYR A 514 17.09 -2.02 0.74
CA TYR A 514 17.41 -3.43 0.48
C TYR A 514 16.93 -4.34 1.60
N ARG A 515 16.12 -5.35 1.27
CA ARG A 515 15.60 -6.34 2.24
C ARG A 515 16.70 -7.06 3.01
N ALA A 516 17.84 -7.36 2.36
CA ALA A 516 18.97 -8.01 3.01
C ALA A 516 19.53 -7.14 4.17
N GLN A 517 19.66 -5.83 3.94
CA GLN A 517 20.09 -4.88 4.97
C GLN A 517 19.07 -4.78 6.11
N VAL A 518 17.77 -4.71 5.77
CA VAL A 518 16.68 -4.71 6.77
C VAL A 518 16.74 -5.96 7.67
N GLN A 519 16.91 -7.14 7.10
CA GLN A 519 17.03 -8.39 7.87
C GLN A 519 18.27 -8.41 8.74
N TYR A 520 19.38 -7.86 8.27
CA TYR A 520 20.61 -7.79 9.05
C TYR A 520 20.47 -6.80 10.22
N LEU A 521 19.91 -5.62 9.97
CA LEU A 521 19.62 -4.61 11.01
C LEU A 521 18.65 -5.16 12.08
N ARG A 522 17.59 -5.86 11.67
CA ARG A 522 16.67 -6.54 12.62
C ARG A 522 17.41 -7.51 13.53
N ARG A 523 18.32 -8.32 12.97
CA ARG A 523 19.14 -9.26 13.75
C ARG A 523 20.07 -8.56 14.73
N LEU A 524 20.75 -7.49 14.31
CA LEU A 524 21.64 -6.72 15.17
C LEU A 524 20.87 -6.09 16.34
N ILE A 525 19.74 -5.46 16.07
CA ILE A 525 18.88 -4.83 17.09
C ILE A 525 18.30 -5.89 18.04
N LYS A 526 17.85 -7.05 17.52
CA LYS A 526 17.30 -8.13 18.35
C LYS A 526 18.35 -8.76 19.27
N LYS A 527 19.60 -8.86 18.82
CA LYS A 527 20.72 -9.44 19.60
C LYS A 527 21.29 -8.48 20.63
N ASN A 528 21.13 -7.17 20.43
CA ASN A 528 21.72 -6.18 21.31
C ASN A 528 20.82 -5.95 22.55
N GLU A 529 21.37 -6.23 23.74
CA GLU A 529 20.67 -6.10 25.04
C GLU A 529 20.25 -4.65 25.34
N PHE A 530 20.96 -3.66 24.80
CA PHE A 530 20.61 -2.24 24.97
C PHE A 530 19.18 -1.95 24.51
N PHE A 531 18.73 -2.54 23.41
CA PHE A 531 17.41 -2.30 22.84
C PHE A 531 16.26 -3.09 23.49
N LYS A 532 16.57 -4.00 24.42
CA LYS A 532 15.53 -4.85 25.05
C LYS A 532 14.32 -4.07 25.58
N PRO A 533 14.48 -2.96 26.31
CA PRO A 533 13.35 -2.17 26.81
C PRO A 533 12.64 -1.36 25.71
N TYR A 534 13.27 -1.13 24.55
CA TYR A 534 12.82 -0.22 23.50
C TYR A 534 12.32 -0.94 22.24
N ARG A 535 12.32 -2.28 22.20
CA ARG A 535 11.99 -3.04 20.98
C ARG A 535 10.63 -2.70 20.40
N HIS A 536 9.65 -2.39 21.26
CA HIS A 536 8.30 -2.01 20.83
C HIS A 536 8.23 -0.61 20.20
N LEU A 537 9.24 0.23 20.42
CA LEU A 537 9.35 1.56 19.83
C LEU A 537 10.11 1.56 18.49
N ILE A 538 10.80 0.48 18.15
CA ILE A 538 11.67 0.40 16.97
C ILE A 538 11.03 -0.45 15.89
N SER A 539 10.86 0.14 14.71
CA SER A 539 10.42 -0.56 13.50
C SER A 539 11.54 -0.55 12.47
N VAL A 540 11.86 -1.69 11.86
CA VAL A 540 12.87 -1.80 10.80
C VAL A 540 12.21 -2.37 9.56
N ASN A 541 12.21 -1.62 8.44
CA ASN A 541 11.58 -2.09 7.21
C ASN A 541 12.17 -1.43 5.96
N THR A 542 11.73 -1.90 4.79
CA THR A 542 12.01 -1.23 3.52
C THR A 542 11.19 0.05 3.39
N VAL A 543 11.53 0.90 2.42
CA VAL A 543 10.77 2.13 2.12
C VAL A 543 9.29 1.82 1.87
N ASP A 544 9.02 0.78 1.07
CA ASP A 544 7.65 0.35 0.74
C ASP A 544 6.87 -0.06 2.00
N GLY A 545 7.54 -0.72 2.96
CA GLY A 545 6.94 -1.14 4.22
C GLY A 545 6.64 -0.01 5.21
N PHE A 546 7.21 1.19 5.00
CA PHE A 546 6.91 2.39 5.78
C PHE A 546 5.88 3.31 5.12
N GLN A 547 5.38 2.94 3.96
CA GLN A 547 4.41 3.78 3.28
C GLN A 547 3.13 3.97 4.13
N GLY A 548 2.62 5.20 4.17
CA GLY A 548 1.48 5.56 5.01
C GLY A 548 1.78 5.70 6.51
N GLN A 549 2.98 5.30 6.95
CA GLN A 549 3.39 5.41 8.35
C GLN A 549 4.26 6.66 8.58
N GLU A 550 4.44 7.03 9.82
CA GLU A 550 5.34 8.10 10.26
C GLU A 550 5.96 7.74 11.61
N ARG A 551 7.14 8.29 11.91
CA ARG A 551 7.86 8.10 13.17
C ARG A 551 8.47 9.41 13.64
N ASP A 552 8.69 9.52 14.94
CA ASP A 552 9.38 10.67 15.52
C ASP A 552 10.80 10.79 15.00
N VAL A 553 11.49 9.66 14.93
CA VAL A 553 12.85 9.54 14.40
C VAL A 553 12.88 8.56 13.24
N ILE A 554 13.49 8.95 12.14
CA ILE A 554 13.82 8.06 11.02
C ILE A 554 15.34 8.00 10.84
N VAL A 555 15.84 6.78 10.74
CA VAL A 555 17.22 6.49 10.38
C VAL A 555 17.24 5.73 9.06
N ILE A 556 17.94 6.24 8.05
CA ILE A 556 18.03 5.64 6.71
C ILE A 556 19.44 5.11 6.50
N SER A 557 19.56 3.80 6.19
CA SER A 557 20.79 3.15 5.76
C SER A 557 20.73 2.94 4.26
N LEU A 558 21.56 3.67 3.49
CA LEU A 558 21.49 3.70 2.02
C LEU A 558 22.25 2.57 1.34
N VAL A 559 23.18 1.93 2.05
CA VAL A 559 23.90 0.71 1.65
C VAL A 559 24.93 0.90 0.53
N ARG A 560 24.61 1.74 -0.46
CA ARG A 560 25.41 1.87 -1.68
C ARG A 560 26.78 2.51 -1.40
N ALA A 561 27.83 1.72 -1.65
CA ALA A 561 29.23 2.12 -1.52
C ALA A 561 30.05 1.36 -2.57
N ASN A 562 30.38 2.03 -3.68
CA ASN A 562 31.14 1.45 -4.80
C ASN A 562 31.92 2.52 -5.57
N ASP A 563 32.97 2.12 -6.27
CA ASP A 563 33.85 3.03 -7.01
C ASP A 563 33.22 3.55 -8.31
N GLU A 564 32.19 2.87 -8.81
CA GLU A 564 31.53 3.19 -10.07
C GLU A 564 30.43 4.26 -9.94
N GLY A 565 30.09 4.67 -8.74
CA GLY A 565 28.99 5.63 -8.47
C GLY A 565 27.60 5.08 -8.82
N GLN A 566 27.45 3.76 -8.85
CA GLN A 566 26.17 3.13 -9.15
C GLN A 566 25.26 3.15 -7.93
N ILE A 567 24.11 3.81 -8.06
CA ILE A 567 23.14 3.96 -6.97
C ILE A 567 21.96 2.96 -7.03
N GLY A 568 21.82 2.18 -8.11
CA GLY A 568 20.81 1.11 -8.21
C GLY A 568 19.37 1.58 -7.96
N PHE A 569 18.67 0.96 -7.01
CA PHE A 569 17.28 1.31 -6.66
C PHE A 569 17.10 2.74 -6.13
N LEU A 570 18.16 3.39 -5.69
CA LEU A 570 18.14 4.79 -5.25
C LEU A 570 17.95 5.79 -6.40
N ARG A 571 17.93 5.34 -7.66
CA ARG A 571 17.55 6.17 -8.83
C ARG A 571 16.07 6.54 -8.82
N ASP A 572 15.20 5.72 -8.21
CA ASP A 572 13.81 6.12 -8.02
C ASP A 572 13.71 7.08 -6.84
N LEU A 573 13.81 8.37 -7.14
CA LEU A 573 13.84 9.45 -6.16
C LEU A 573 12.54 9.55 -5.35
N ARG A 574 11.42 9.05 -5.86
CA ARG A 574 10.15 8.98 -5.12
C ARG A 574 10.28 8.12 -3.87
N ARG A 575 11.12 7.07 -3.91
CA ARG A 575 11.45 6.27 -2.71
C ARG A 575 12.15 7.10 -1.65
N MET A 576 13.08 7.96 -2.05
CA MET A 576 13.75 8.86 -1.11
C MET A 576 12.79 9.91 -0.56
N ASN A 577 11.90 10.46 -1.39
CA ASN A 577 10.84 11.35 -0.92
C ASN A 577 10.00 10.67 0.18
N VAL A 578 9.58 9.43 -0.04
CA VAL A 578 8.83 8.67 0.97
C VAL A 578 9.68 8.45 2.22
N ALA A 579 10.93 8.01 2.09
CA ALA A 579 11.80 7.72 3.24
C ALA A 579 12.04 8.96 4.12
N ILE A 580 12.39 10.09 3.51
CA ILE A 580 12.63 11.37 4.19
C ILE A 580 11.36 11.83 4.91
N THR A 581 10.24 11.80 4.23
CA THR A 581 8.97 12.35 4.72
C THR A 581 8.23 11.44 5.71
N ARG A 582 8.88 10.36 6.17
CA ARG A 582 8.39 9.55 7.31
C ARG A 582 8.78 10.17 8.66
N ALA A 583 9.81 11.02 8.70
CA ALA A 583 10.32 11.62 9.93
C ALA A 583 9.45 12.80 10.38
N ARG A 584 9.05 12.81 11.64
CA ARG A 584 8.35 13.93 12.26
C ARG A 584 9.32 14.98 12.82
N MET A 585 10.34 14.55 13.57
CA MET A 585 11.20 15.43 14.36
C MET A 585 12.69 15.26 14.06
N LYS A 586 13.15 14.06 13.72
CA LYS A 586 14.57 13.78 13.47
C LYS A 586 14.75 12.84 12.29
N LEU A 587 15.65 13.21 11.40
CA LEU A 587 16.09 12.38 10.27
C LEU A 587 17.61 12.19 10.33
N ILE A 588 18.06 10.93 10.33
CA ILE A 588 19.47 10.57 10.26
C ILE A 588 19.68 9.72 9.00
N ILE A 589 20.58 10.12 8.14
CA ILE A 589 20.93 9.40 6.91
C ILE A 589 22.37 8.91 7.04
N LEU A 590 22.57 7.60 6.80
CA LEU A 590 23.89 7.00 6.67
C LEU A 590 24.12 6.64 5.21
N GLY A 591 25.21 7.09 4.64
CA GLY A 591 25.51 6.80 3.24
C GLY A 591 26.88 7.30 2.81
N ASP A 592 27.46 6.58 1.85
CA ASP A 592 28.76 6.88 1.25
C ASP A 592 28.64 8.08 0.29
N THR A 593 29.19 9.23 0.72
CA THR A 593 29.16 10.45 -0.10
C THR A 593 29.95 10.29 -1.40
N ALA A 594 31.05 9.51 -1.42
CA ALA A 594 31.87 9.30 -2.62
C ALA A 594 31.07 8.59 -3.75
N THR A 595 30.14 7.71 -3.39
CA THR A 595 29.24 7.03 -4.32
C THR A 595 28.02 7.89 -4.65
N LEU A 596 27.32 8.38 -3.61
CA LEU A 596 25.98 8.94 -3.74
C LEU A 596 25.96 10.36 -4.32
N THR A 597 26.93 11.22 -3.96
CA THR A 597 26.95 12.61 -4.43
C THR A 597 27.31 12.78 -5.89
N ARG A 598 27.67 11.70 -6.59
CA ARG A 598 27.76 11.70 -8.06
C ARG A 598 26.39 11.89 -8.72
N HIS A 599 25.30 11.59 -8.01
CA HIS A 599 23.94 11.87 -8.48
C HIS A 599 23.47 13.24 -7.94
N PRO A 600 22.94 14.13 -8.82
CA PRO A 600 22.59 15.51 -8.46
C PRO A 600 21.63 15.64 -7.25
N PHE A 601 20.66 14.74 -7.15
CA PHE A 601 19.72 14.72 -6.03
C PHE A 601 20.43 14.53 -4.69
N TYR A 602 21.28 13.49 -4.58
CA TYR A 602 21.98 13.17 -3.32
C TYR A 602 23.02 14.22 -2.97
N LYS A 603 23.67 14.81 -3.99
CA LYS A 603 24.59 15.95 -3.79
C LYS A 603 23.85 17.13 -3.16
N LYS A 604 22.73 17.55 -3.74
CA LYS A 604 21.93 18.66 -3.20
C LYS A 604 21.33 18.34 -1.83
N LEU A 605 20.89 17.09 -1.59
CA LEU A 605 20.40 16.66 -0.28
C LEU A 605 21.50 16.75 0.78
N TYR A 606 22.72 16.27 0.46
CA TYR A 606 23.86 16.36 1.34
C TYR A 606 24.23 17.82 1.65
N GLU A 607 24.34 18.66 0.61
CA GLU A 607 24.62 20.09 0.74
C GLU A 607 23.56 20.81 1.59
N HIS A 608 22.28 20.48 1.40
CA HIS A 608 21.18 21.01 2.20
C HIS A 608 21.36 20.67 3.69
N ILE A 609 21.64 19.41 4.02
CA ILE A 609 21.84 18.96 5.39
C ILE A 609 23.08 19.64 6.01
N MET A 610 24.18 19.73 5.27
CA MET A 610 25.40 20.38 5.75
C MET A 610 25.20 21.89 5.99
N LYS A 611 24.42 22.55 5.14
CA LYS A 611 24.07 23.97 5.31
C LYS A 611 23.18 24.20 6.53
N ALA A 612 22.17 23.36 6.73
CA ALA A 612 21.27 23.44 7.87
C ALA A 612 21.98 23.20 9.22
N ASN A 613 23.10 22.47 9.21
CA ASN A 613 23.88 22.12 10.42
C ASN A 613 25.03 23.10 10.73
N ARG A 614 25.21 24.16 9.92
CA ARG A 614 26.22 25.17 10.26
C ARG A 614 25.78 25.99 11.47
N PRO A 615 26.67 26.23 12.46
CA PRO A 615 26.36 27.11 13.58
C PRO A 615 25.97 28.51 13.07
N TYR A 616 24.96 29.08 13.65
CA TYR A 616 24.58 30.48 13.42
C TYR A 616 25.80 31.39 13.84
N GLY A 617 26.64 31.81 12.87
CA GLY A 617 27.80 32.66 13.18
C GLY A 617 28.91 32.65 12.15
N ASP A 618 29.04 31.65 11.29
CA ASP A 618 30.09 31.61 10.25
C ASP A 618 29.60 32.18 8.91
N THR A 619 29.18 33.42 8.91
CA THR A 619 29.19 34.26 7.71
C THR A 619 30.58 34.90 7.58
N THR A 620 31.58 34.14 7.22
CA THR A 620 32.75 34.73 6.58
C THR A 620 32.29 35.21 5.21
N ALA A 621 32.04 36.49 5.15
CA ALA A 621 31.83 37.23 3.92
C ALA A 621 32.98 36.91 2.95
N SER A 622 32.66 36.27 1.84
CA SER A 622 33.49 36.38 0.65
C SER A 622 33.29 37.77 0.09
N THR A 623 34.12 38.67 0.55
CA THR A 623 34.43 39.89 -0.17
C THR A 623 35.23 39.47 -1.40
N ASP A 624 34.59 39.47 -2.55
CA ASP A 624 35.31 39.58 -3.81
C ASP A 624 34.63 40.62 -4.68
N ASP A 625 35.35 41.69 -4.72
CA ASP A 625 35.79 42.50 -5.86
C ASP A 625 34.75 43.30 -6.63
N SER A 626 34.78 44.57 -6.28
CA SER A 626 34.31 45.68 -7.09
C SER A 626 35.17 45.81 -8.35
N GLY A 627 34.61 45.48 -9.49
CA GLY A 627 35.14 45.78 -10.83
C GLY A 627 34.13 46.60 -11.62
N SER A 628 34.34 47.88 -11.68
CA SER A 628 33.69 48.85 -12.56
C SER A 628 33.90 48.49 -14.04
N GLY A 629 32.84 48.58 -14.86
CA GLY A 629 32.95 48.43 -16.30
C GLY A 629 31.64 48.68 -17.03
N GLU A 630 31.58 49.78 -17.64
CA GLU A 630 30.66 50.46 -18.52
C GLU A 630 29.66 49.63 -19.38
N ALA A 631 28.54 50.28 -19.56
CA ALA A 631 27.45 49.93 -20.47
C ALA A 631 27.86 49.87 -21.95
N THR A 632 27.33 48.89 -22.68
CA THR A 632 27.02 49.08 -24.12
C THR A 632 25.73 48.26 -24.45
N ILE A 633 24.84 49.02 -25.02
CA ILE A 633 23.57 48.60 -25.62
C ILE A 633 23.87 47.84 -26.90
N GLY A 634 23.28 46.73 -27.16
CA GLY A 634 23.32 46.00 -28.44
C GLY A 634 22.14 45.04 -28.57
N ASP A 635 21.20 45.49 -29.35
CA ASP A 635 20.06 44.78 -29.93
C ASP A 635 20.49 43.53 -30.73
N ALA A 636 19.78 42.43 -30.62
CA ALA A 636 19.37 41.57 -31.76
C ALA A 636 18.77 40.25 -31.32
N THR A 637 17.53 40.10 -31.70
CA THR A 637 16.77 38.88 -31.96
C THR A 637 17.60 37.73 -32.53
N GLU A 638 17.40 36.51 -32.03
CA GLU A 638 17.10 35.34 -32.89
C GLU A 638 16.76 34.08 -32.07
N THR A 639 15.67 33.49 -32.51
CA THR A 639 15.11 32.17 -32.20
C THR A 639 16.13 31.06 -32.40
N ASN A 640 16.19 30.10 -31.48
CA ASN A 640 16.44 28.71 -31.91
C ASN A 640 15.91 27.69 -30.89
N THR A 641 14.95 26.94 -31.35
CA THR A 641 14.42 25.67 -30.84
C THR A 641 15.49 24.57 -30.97
N GLN A 642 15.83 23.95 -29.85
CA GLN A 642 16.38 22.57 -29.88
C GLN A 642 16.04 21.82 -28.61
N THR A 643 15.22 20.78 -28.79
CA THR A 643 15.03 19.61 -27.90
C THR A 643 16.33 18.82 -27.81
N PRO A 644 16.66 18.23 -26.69
CA PRO A 644 17.54 17.06 -26.64
C PRO A 644 16.77 15.78 -26.32
N GLU A 645 16.94 14.83 -27.21
CA GLU A 645 16.72 13.40 -27.04
C GLU A 645 17.64 12.79 -25.98
N LEU A 646 17.15 11.65 -25.43
CA LEU A 646 17.71 10.57 -24.64
C LEU A 646 17.40 10.60 -23.13
#